data_68439f49e2d77b7b920b6fa1ff0c2796
#
_entry.id   68439f49e2d77b7b920b6fa1ff0c2796
#
_cell.length_a   1.000
_cell.length_b   1.000
_cell.length_c   1.000
_cell.angle_alpha   90.00
_cell.angle_beta   90.00
_cell.angle_gamma   90.00
#
_symmetry.space_group_name_H-M   'P 1'
#
loop_
_entity.id
_entity.type
_entity.pdbx_description
1 polymer ?
#
loop_
_entity_poly.entity_id
_entity_poly.type
_entity_poly.pdbx_seq_one_letter_code
_entity_poly.pdbx_strand_id
1 'polypeptide(L)'
;MKLAIGIDTGGTYTDAVLYDFDEKKILGTAKALTTREDLCIGIENALDALPREYFKDVRMLSLSTTLATNACVEGKGGAAKLFFFGGDKDILQKYGGEYGLPPVGEICIEPCGTDISGRITAPPDWDKFEKDVRENCVGQDGLGVIELYSVKNGAAIEREAKERIAKITDIPVTCGCELFRELNSLQRGAGTLLNARLYPVVEEFLRAVRRAVSARGINAPVVIMRSDGSLMTESFARMHPVETLLCGPAASVAGGYGLTHEKNAVIVDMGGTTTDIAIVRGALPVRAESGITVGKWNTCVDGMLIRTFGLGGDSAVHYRGKKLVMEEYRVIPLCAAAARYPAMKERLERFAQSGAGVHTVFRYEFYVLAKRPRSLEKYGESERALLKALENGPLILDDAAAAAGRDIYTFRPARLIREGTVQVCGLTPTDLMHVRGDFLRFDPAISRLGAKIVAENLGVTVEQLCDMVYREVEHKMYGNIVKLLLQVQDPFYAKRGFGEEGEHFIEESYRYARGERSGALVRAPFATDFKLVGIGAPIRLFLGGVAKLLGTEAVVPEHGEVANAVGAVTGSVYAASEAEVRAGFLESGEAGYFVYGEGETRAFKEESEAEEYAEHLARESARAKAAERGASGEIAVTCEKKRHAAAIGYGEEGSETLFVRTVYAANAVGSVGYVR
;
A
#
# COMPACT_ATOMS: atom_id res chain seq x y z
N MET A 1 -8.16 33.33 1.14
CA MET A 1 -8.06 32.06 0.40
C MET A 1 -6.92 31.23 0.98
N LYS A 2 -7.21 30.06 1.50
CA LYS A 2 -6.21 29.13 2.02
C LYS A 2 -6.07 27.99 1.02
N LEU A 3 -5.13 28.14 0.10
CA LEU A 3 -4.94 27.20 -1.01
C LEU A 3 -3.87 26.17 -0.69
N ALA A 4 -4.11 24.95 -1.13
CA ALA A 4 -3.11 23.91 -1.13
C ALA A 4 -3.12 23.08 -2.42
N ILE A 5 -1.99 22.48 -2.74
CA ILE A 5 -1.86 21.55 -3.84
C ILE A 5 -1.69 20.14 -3.28
N GLY A 6 -2.55 19.22 -3.70
CA GLY A 6 -2.40 17.80 -3.46
C GLY A 6 -1.86 17.11 -4.71
N ILE A 7 -0.87 16.25 -4.55
CA ILE A 7 -0.28 15.47 -5.65
C ILE A 7 -0.24 14.00 -5.24
N ASP A 8 -0.73 13.14 -6.12
CA ASP A 8 -0.52 11.70 -6.02
C ASP A 8 0.32 11.20 -7.20
N THR A 9 1.46 10.61 -6.90
CA THR A 9 2.34 10.02 -7.92
C THR A 9 2.13 8.52 -7.95
N GLY A 10 1.16 8.09 -8.76
CA GLY A 10 0.84 6.68 -8.98
C GLY A 10 1.78 6.00 -9.99
N GLY A 11 1.62 4.71 -10.19
CA GLY A 11 2.46 3.91 -11.11
C GLY A 11 2.24 4.20 -12.60
N THR A 12 1.14 4.86 -12.99
CA THR A 12 0.77 5.14 -14.38
C THR A 12 0.53 6.63 -14.62
N TYR A 13 -0.14 7.29 -13.70
CA TYR A 13 -0.44 8.72 -13.77
C TYR A 13 -0.04 9.42 -12.48
N THR A 14 0.33 10.69 -12.62
CA THR A 14 0.49 11.64 -11.54
C THR A 14 -0.71 12.59 -11.59
N ASP A 15 -1.49 12.58 -10.53
CA ASP A 15 -2.68 13.40 -10.36
C ASP A 15 -2.36 14.60 -9.47
N ALA A 16 -2.90 15.77 -9.79
CA ALA A 16 -2.76 16.96 -8.96
C ALA A 16 -4.10 17.70 -8.82
N VAL A 17 -4.32 18.26 -7.66
CA VAL A 17 -5.49 19.12 -7.37
C VAL A 17 -5.05 20.43 -6.71
N LEU A 18 -5.68 21.51 -7.09
CA LEU A 18 -5.63 22.77 -6.37
C LEU A 18 -6.91 22.89 -5.54
N TYR A 19 -6.75 22.94 -4.22
CA TYR A 19 -7.85 22.90 -3.26
C TYR A 19 -7.94 24.18 -2.42
N ASP A 20 -9.14 24.71 -2.27
CA ASP A 20 -9.45 25.84 -1.38
C ASP A 20 -10.09 25.32 -0.09
N PHE A 21 -9.39 25.48 1.05
CA PHE A 21 -9.88 25.05 2.35
C PHE A 21 -11.01 25.92 2.92
N ASP A 22 -11.07 27.21 2.53
CA ASP A 22 -12.10 28.13 3.02
C ASP A 22 -13.45 27.77 2.39
N GLU A 23 -13.47 27.54 1.06
CA GLU A 23 -14.66 27.17 0.30
C GLU A 23 -14.89 25.64 0.22
N LYS A 24 -13.93 24.84 0.68
CA LYS A 24 -13.91 23.36 0.56
C LYS A 24 -14.14 22.89 -0.88
N LYS A 25 -13.47 23.52 -1.82
CA LYS A 25 -13.70 23.35 -3.26
C LYS A 25 -12.41 23.06 -4.01
N ILE A 26 -12.53 22.21 -5.03
CA ILE A 26 -11.47 21.96 -6.01
C ILE A 26 -11.52 23.10 -7.04
N LEU A 27 -10.43 23.86 -7.18
CA LEU A 27 -10.29 24.96 -8.13
C LEU A 27 -9.66 24.51 -9.45
N GLY A 28 -8.94 23.41 -9.45
CA GLY A 28 -8.32 22.85 -10.65
C GLY A 28 -7.85 21.42 -10.41
N THR A 29 -7.87 20.63 -11.48
CA THR A 29 -7.34 19.26 -11.50
C THR A 29 -6.38 19.11 -12.65
N ALA A 30 -5.36 18.26 -12.48
CA ALA A 30 -4.41 17.93 -13.53
C ALA A 30 -4.07 16.44 -13.45
N LYS A 31 -3.79 15.86 -14.62
CA LYS A 31 -3.37 14.46 -14.76
C LYS A 31 -2.26 14.36 -15.80
N ALA A 32 -1.09 13.90 -15.40
CA ALA A 32 0.08 13.70 -16.24
C ALA A 32 0.51 12.22 -16.24
N LEU A 33 1.20 11.78 -17.29
CA LEU A 33 1.79 10.44 -17.30
C LEU A 33 2.96 10.38 -16.31
N THR A 34 3.01 9.34 -15.51
CA THR A 34 4.14 9.09 -14.62
C THR A 34 5.33 8.54 -15.42
N THR A 35 6.48 9.16 -15.30
CA THR A 35 7.76 8.67 -15.83
C THR A 35 8.43 7.84 -14.74
N ARG A 36 8.52 6.53 -14.93
CA ARG A 36 9.05 5.61 -13.90
C ARG A 36 10.53 5.79 -13.59
N GLU A 37 11.30 6.30 -14.57
CA GLU A 37 12.72 6.62 -14.42
C GLU A 37 12.95 7.87 -13.58
N ASP A 38 12.00 8.82 -13.61
CA ASP A 38 12.04 10.06 -12.85
C ASP A 38 10.60 10.53 -12.58
N LEU A 39 10.13 10.27 -11.38
CA LEU A 39 8.77 10.64 -10.94
C LEU A 39 8.54 12.15 -10.95
N CYS A 40 9.61 12.94 -10.85
CA CYS A 40 9.53 14.41 -10.84
C CYS A 40 9.01 14.98 -12.15
N ILE A 41 9.29 14.33 -13.29
CA ILE A 41 8.76 14.75 -14.60
C ILE A 41 7.21 14.72 -14.58
N GLY A 42 6.62 13.66 -14.03
CA GLY A 42 5.17 13.56 -13.87
C GLY A 42 4.60 14.67 -12.97
N ILE A 43 5.27 14.96 -11.85
CA ILE A 43 4.91 16.03 -10.91
C ILE A 43 5.01 17.39 -11.61
N GLU A 44 6.09 17.65 -12.32
CA GLU A 44 6.30 18.90 -13.07
C GLU A 44 5.20 19.13 -14.09
N ASN A 45 4.90 18.11 -14.91
CA ASN A 45 3.84 18.20 -15.92
C ASN A 45 2.45 18.39 -15.28
N ALA A 46 2.17 17.75 -14.15
CA ALA A 46 0.91 17.93 -13.43
C ALA A 46 0.79 19.34 -12.83
N LEU A 47 1.86 19.88 -12.24
CA LEU A 47 1.91 21.26 -11.75
C LEU A 47 1.72 22.27 -12.88
N ASP A 48 2.37 22.04 -14.03
CA ASP A 48 2.27 22.94 -15.19
C ASP A 48 0.88 23.01 -15.82
N ALA A 49 0.06 21.97 -15.58
CA ALA A 49 -1.32 21.92 -16.03
C ALA A 49 -2.33 22.55 -15.04
N LEU A 50 -1.92 22.90 -13.81
CA LEU A 50 -2.74 23.61 -12.85
C LEU A 50 -2.77 25.13 -13.13
N PRO A 51 -3.83 25.87 -12.68
CA PRO A 51 -3.93 27.32 -12.81
C PRO A 51 -2.79 28.04 -12.06
N ARG A 52 -1.82 28.58 -12.81
CA ARG A 52 -0.58 29.19 -12.26
C ARG A 52 -0.82 30.49 -11.51
N GLU A 53 -1.90 31.21 -11.78
CA GLU A 53 -2.28 32.46 -11.11
C GLU A 53 -2.41 32.29 -9.59
N TYR A 54 -2.73 31.09 -9.10
CA TYR A 54 -2.91 30.80 -7.68
C TYR A 54 -1.62 30.37 -6.96
N PHE A 55 -0.52 30.09 -7.66
CA PHE A 55 0.68 29.50 -7.09
C PHE A 55 1.32 30.31 -5.96
N LYS A 56 1.20 31.64 -6.01
CA LYS A 56 1.71 32.54 -4.95
C LYS A 56 0.91 32.46 -3.65
N ASP A 57 -0.36 32.02 -3.74
CA ASP A 57 -1.28 31.91 -2.61
C ASP A 57 -1.32 30.52 -2.01
N VAL A 58 -0.61 29.55 -2.60
CA VAL A 58 -0.49 28.19 -2.07
C VAL A 58 0.27 28.20 -0.75
N ARG A 59 -0.35 27.61 0.28
CA ARG A 59 0.17 27.56 1.65
C ARG A 59 0.73 26.21 2.02
N MET A 60 0.41 25.15 1.29
CA MET A 60 0.84 23.78 1.53
C MET A 60 0.88 23.01 0.20
N LEU A 61 1.88 22.15 0.03
CA LEU A 61 1.94 21.15 -1.00
C LEU A 61 2.01 19.78 -0.34
N SER A 62 1.02 18.93 -0.59
CA SER A 62 0.94 17.60 -0.01
C SER A 62 1.18 16.52 -1.05
N LEU A 63 1.97 15.51 -0.71
CA LEU A 63 2.39 14.45 -1.61
C LEU A 63 1.93 13.08 -1.12
N SER A 64 1.41 12.29 -2.03
CA SER A 64 1.32 10.84 -1.96
C SER A 64 2.15 10.23 -3.08
N THR A 65 2.81 9.10 -2.85
CA THR A 65 3.71 8.49 -3.83
C THR A 65 3.85 6.99 -3.66
N THR A 66 3.98 6.26 -4.76
CA THR A 66 4.28 4.82 -4.75
C THR A 66 5.79 4.52 -4.69
N LEU A 67 6.65 5.54 -4.52
CA LEU A 67 8.10 5.41 -4.62
C LEU A 67 8.69 4.36 -3.68
N ALA A 68 8.42 4.50 -2.36
CA ALA A 68 8.93 3.58 -1.35
C ALA A 68 8.39 2.15 -1.55
N THR A 69 7.10 2.03 -1.85
CA THR A 69 6.45 0.74 -2.13
C THR A 69 7.08 0.04 -3.34
N ASN A 70 7.29 0.77 -4.44
CA ASN A 70 7.93 0.24 -5.64
C ASN A 70 9.39 -0.15 -5.37
N ALA A 71 10.14 0.67 -4.63
CA ALA A 71 11.51 0.33 -4.24
C ALA A 71 11.58 -0.99 -3.45
N CYS A 72 10.65 -1.21 -2.52
CA CYS A 72 10.55 -2.45 -1.75
C CYS A 72 10.25 -3.67 -2.64
N VAL A 73 9.22 -3.57 -3.50
CA VAL A 73 8.76 -4.66 -4.36
C VAL A 73 9.81 -5.02 -5.43
N GLU A 74 10.47 -4.02 -5.99
CA GLU A 74 11.50 -4.20 -7.02
C GLU A 74 12.88 -4.56 -6.43
N GLY A 75 13.00 -4.61 -5.09
CA GLY A 75 14.27 -4.86 -4.40
C GLY A 75 15.29 -3.73 -4.56
N LYS A 76 14.82 -2.54 -4.95
CA LYS A 76 15.62 -1.31 -5.06
C LYS A 76 15.70 -0.63 -3.69
N GLY A 77 16.82 0.04 -3.43
CA GLY A 77 17.07 0.75 -2.18
C GLY A 77 18.55 0.92 -1.99
N GLY A 78 18.95 1.73 -1.04
CA GLY A 78 20.35 1.90 -0.66
C GLY A 78 20.95 0.63 -0.04
N ALA A 79 22.24 0.57 0.00
CA ALA A 79 22.96 -0.41 0.80
C ALA A 79 22.78 -0.05 2.28
N ALA A 80 22.37 -1.02 3.09
CA ALA A 80 22.19 -0.79 4.52
C ALA A 80 22.61 -1.99 5.35
N LYS A 81 23.13 -1.71 6.55
CA LYS A 81 23.60 -2.72 7.50
C LYS A 81 22.77 -2.67 8.77
N LEU A 82 22.40 -3.83 9.31
CA LEU A 82 21.69 -3.95 10.59
C LEU A 82 22.64 -4.44 11.69
N PHE A 83 22.68 -3.72 12.80
CA PHE A 83 23.31 -4.13 14.06
C PHE A 83 22.22 -4.58 15.03
N PHE A 84 22.28 -5.82 15.46
CA PHE A 84 21.26 -6.45 16.28
C PHE A 84 21.86 -6.86 17.65
N PHE A 85 21.56 -6.09 18.69
CA PHE A 85 22.00 -6.38 20.06
C PHE A 85 21.13 -7.47 20.70
N GLY A 86 21.78 -8.50 21.23
CA GLY A 86 21.11 -9.63 21.88
C GLY A 86 20.36 -10.55 20.93
N GLY A 87 20.61 -10.45 19.61
CA GLY A 87 20.00 -11.32 18.60
C GLY A 87 20.48 -12.77 18.69
N ASP A 88 19.56 -13.73 18.56
CA ASP A 88 19.85 -15.14 18.47
C ASP A 88 20.05 -15.58 17.00
N LYS A 89 21.22 -16.18 16.70
CA LYS A 89 21.57 -16.58 15.33
C LYS A 89 20.64 -17.64 14.75
N ASP A 90 20.24 -18.61 15.56
CA ASP A 90 19.41 -19.74 15.11
C ASP A 90 17.99 -19.27 14.83
N ILE A 91 17.46 -18.37 15.67
CA ILE A 91 16.16 -17.74 15.46
C ILE A 91 16.18 -16.88 14.19
N LEU A 92 17.22 -16.06 14.01
CA LEU A 92 17.38 -15.23 12.81
C LEU A 92 17.50 -16.07 11.55
N GLN A 93 18.27 -17.14 11.59
CA GLN A 93 18.44 -18.06 10.44
C GLN A 93 17.13 -18.77 10.09
N LYS A 94 16.36 -19.18 11.09
CA LYS A 94 15.13 -19.94 10.90
C LYS A 94 13.95 -19.07 10.47
N TYR A 95 13.78 -17.90 11.07
CA TYR A 95 12.58 -17.09 10.92
C TYR A 95 12.82 -15.71 10.30
N GLY A 96 14.06 -15.21 10.24
CA GLY A 96 14.35 -13.86 9.75
C GLY A 96 13.85 -13.61 8.33
N GLY A 97 13.92 -14.61 7.46
CA GLY A 97 13.45 -14.54 6.09
C GLY A 97 11.93 -14.31 5.96
N GLU A 98 11.13 -14.76 6.93
CA GLU A 98 9.66 -14.54 6.95
C GLU A 98 9.30 -13.06 7.15
N TYR A 99 10.21 -12.29 7.74
CA TYR A 99 10.07 -10.84 7.91
C TYR A 99 10.80 -10.04 6.82
N GLY A 100 11.52 -10.70 5.91
CA GLY A 100 12.29 -10.04 4.84
C GLY A 100 13.72 -9.67 5.22
N LEU A 101 14.19 -10.05 6.42
CA LEU A 101 15.59 -9.88 6.83
C LEU A 101 16.55 -10.61 5.88
N PRO A 102 17.78 -10.10 5.69
CA PRO A 102 18.80 -10.77 4.91
C PRO A 102 19.32 -12.03 5.64
N PRO A 103 20.10 -12.88 4.95
CA PRO A 103 20.78 -14.00 5.60
C PRO A 103 21.55 -13.56 6.85
N VAL A 104 21.58 -14.41 7.88
CA VAL A 104 22.16 -14.07 9.19
C VAL A 104 23.63 -13.59 9.11
N GLY A 105 24.41 -14.06 8.12
CA GLY A 105 25.77 -13.61 7.87
C GLY A 105 25.92 -12.17 7.40
N GLU A 106 24.83 -11.55 6.97
CA GLU A 106 24.79 -10.15 6.55
C GLU A 106 24.35 -9.20 7.68
N ILE A 107 23.95 -9.75 8.85
CA ILE A 107 23.52 -8.99 10.04
C ILE A 107 24.68 -8.98 11.04
N CYS A 108 25.04 -7.83 11.58
CA CYS A 108 25.99 -7.71 12.69
C CYS A 108 25.25 -8.00 13.99
N ILE A 109 25.55 -9.16 14.60
CA ILE A 109 24.94 -9.55 15.87
C ILE A 109 25.90 -9.17 17.00
N GLU A 110 25.43 -8.24 17.85
CA GLU A 110 26.21 -7.72 18.97
C GLU A 110 25.83 -8.44 20.27
N PRO A 111 26.80 -9.04 20.97
CA PRO A 111 26.53 -9.68 22.24
C PRO A 111 26.02 -8.68 23.27
N CYS A 112 24.84 -8.93 23.79
CA CYS A 112 24.33 -8.29 25.00
C CYS A 112 23.23 -9.17 25.59
N GLY A 113 22.96 -9.03 26.88
CA GLY A 113 21.88 -9.74 27.55
C GLY A 113 20.88 -8.73 28.11
N THR A 114 19.62 -8.83 27.67
CA THR A 114 18.49 -8.14 28.26
C THR A 114 17.39 -9.16 28.51
N ASP A 115 16.87 -9.22 29.72
CA ASP A 115 15.77 -10.13 30.04
C ASP A 115 14.41 -9.57 29.57
N ILE A 116 13.38 -10.40 29.65
CA ILE A 116 12.02 -10.04 29.20
C ILE A 116 11.40 -8.87 29.96
N SER A 117 11.93 -8.53 31.14
CA SER A 117 11.53 -7.34 31.91
C SER A 117 12.20 -6.06 31.43
N GLY A 118 13.22 -6.17 30.59
CA GLY A 118 14.04 -5.07 30.09
C GLY A 118 15.31 -4.81 30.92
N ARG A 119 15.59 -5.62 31.95
CA ARG A 119 16.80 -5.47 32.75
C ARG A 119 18.02 -5.95 31.96
N ILE A 120 19.04 -5.11 31.84
CA ILE A 120 20.31 -5.46 31.20
C ILE A 120 21.06 -6.43 32.13
N THR A 121 21.23 -7.67 31.71
CA THR A 121 21.91 -8.75 32.44
C THR A 121 23.38 -8.88 32.04
N ALA A 122 23.71 -8.49 30.81
CA ALA A 122 25.06 -8.39 30.29
C ALA A 122 25.19 -7.16 29.39
N PRO A 123 26.03 -6.17 29.74
CA PRO A 123 26.18 -4.97 28.90
C PRO A 123 26.87 -5.33 27.58
N PRO A 124 26.64 -4.51 26.51
CA PRO A 124 27.34 -4.66 25.24
C PRO A 124 28.86 -4.48 25.37
N ASP A 125 29.61 -5.20 24.52
CA ASP A 125 31.02 -4.91 24.28
C ASP A 125 31.13 -3.76 23.28
N TRP A 126 31.25 -2.52 23.81
CA TRP A 126 31.29 -1.32 23.00
C TRP A 126 32.55 -1.19 22.14
N ASP A 127 33.69 -1.73 22.56
CA ASP A 127 34.92 -1.68 21.77
C ASP A 127 34.80 -2.60 20.53
N LYS A 128 34.24 -3.79 20.73
CA LYS A 128 33.91 -4.69 19.61
C LYS A 128 32.91 -4.04 18.67
N PHE A 129 31.82 -3.49 19.20
CA PHE A 129 30.79 -2.83 18.40
C PHE A 129 31.37 -1.70 17.55
N GLU A 130 32.18 -0.79 18.12
CA GLU A 130 32.79 0.31 17.36
C GLU A 130 33.74 -0.19 16.26
N LYS A 131 34.44 -1.32 16.51
CA LYS A 131 35.26 -1.97 15.48
C LYS A 131 34.37 -2.51 14.35
N ASP A 132 33.30 -3.24 14.71
CA ASP A 132 32.36 -3.80 13.74
C ASP A 132 31.67 -2.70 12.89
N VAL A 133 31.36 -1.55 13.50
CA VAL A 133 30.85 -0.36 12.78
C VAL A 133 31.86 0.11 11.74
N ARG A 134 33.15 0.32 12.12
CA ARG A 134 34.19 0.79 11.18
C ARG A 134 34.40 -0.18 9.99
N GLU A 135 34.29 -1.48 10.26
CA GLU A 135 34.48 -2.51 9.22
C GLU A 135 33.28 -2.64 8.28
N ASN A 136 32.05 -2.41 8.79
CA ASN A 136 30.81 -2.68 8.05
C ASN A 136 30.08 -1.42 7.55
N CYS A 137 30.48 -0.21 7.93
CA CYS A 137 29.84 1.03 7.45
C CYS A 137 30.28 1.46 6.05
N VAL A 138 31.41 0.96 5.57
CA VAL A 138 31.96 1.37 4.28
C VAL A 138 31.03 0.97 3.13
N GLY A 139 30.64 1.94 2.32
CA GLY A 139 29.75 1.71 1.16
C GLY A 139 28.28 1.53 1.53
N GLN A 140 27.89 1.80 2.79
CA GLN A 140 26.49 1.80 3.21
C GLN A 140 25.87 3.21 3.06
N ASP A 141 24.59 3.25 2.68
CA ASP A 141 23.78 4.46 2.58
C ASP A 141 22.98 4.71 3.86
N GLY A 142 22.85 3.70 4.73
CA GLY A 142 22.14 3.78 6.00
C GLY A 142 22.51 2.64 6.95
N LEU A 143 22.36 2.89 8.25
CA LEU A 143 22.58 1.89 9.30
C LEU A 143 21.32 1.72 10.15
N GLY A 144 21.00 0.49 10.49
CA GLY A 144 19.92 0.14 11.41
C GLY A 144 20.50 -0.39 12.73
N VAL A 145 19.89 0.00 13.84
CA VAL A 145 20.24 -0.50 15.18
C VAL A 145 18.99 -0.99 15.89
N ILE A 146 19.05 -2.18 16.45
CA ILE A 146 17.94 -2.79 17.19
C ILE A 146 18.48 -3.59 18.38
N GLU A 147 17.75 -3.57 19.49
CA GLU A 147 17.95 -4.44 20.64
C GLU A 147 16.75 -5.35 20.86
N LEU A 148 16.97 -6.56 21.36
CA LEU A 148 15.93 -7.59 21.56
C LEU A 148 14.72 -7.08 22.37
N TYR A 149 14.95 -6.40 23.49
CA TYR A 149 13.91 -5.90 24.40
C TYR A 149 13.95 -4.39 24.65
N SER A 150 14.47 -3.59 23.71
CA SER A 150 14.60 -2.13 23.83
C SER A 150 13.29 -1.42 24.24
N VAL A 151 12.15 -1.94 23.86
CA VAL A 151 10.82 -1.42 24.20
C VAL A 151 10.49 -1.51 25.70
N LYS A 152 11.28 -2.27 26.47
CA LYS A 152 11.09 -2.48 27.92
C LYS A 152 12.07 -1.71 28.80
N ASN A 153 13.18 -1.20 28.22
CA ASN A 153 14.27 -0.56 28.97
C ASN A 153 14.56 0.90 28.56
N GLY A 154 13.60 1.55 27.90
CA GLY A 154 13.79 2.90 27.40
C GLY A 154 14.79 3.00 26.24
N ALA A 155 15.13 1.87 25.63
CA ALA A 155 16.04 1.78 24.48
C ALA A 155 17.46 2.35 24.73
N ALA A 156 17.98 2.22 25.94
CA ALA A 156 19.27 2.80 26.34
C ALA A 156 20.41 2.33 25.43
N ILE A 157 20.45 1.02 25.11
CA ILE A 157 21.49 0.44 24.25
C ILE A 157 21.39 0.97 22.81
N GLU A 158 20.19 1.04 22.22
CA GLU A 158 20.01 1.56 20.85
C GLU A 158 20.44 3.04 20.75
N ARG A 159 20.09 3.86 21.74
CA ARG A 159 20.46 5.28 21.80
C ARG A 159 21.96 5.48 21.95
N GLU A 160 22.60 4.76 22.88
CA GLU A 160 24.05 4.81 23.06
C GLU A 160 24.79 4.32 21.81
N ALA A 161 24.30 3.26 21.15
CA ALA A 161 24.87 2.78 19.89
C ALA A 161 24.81 3.86 18.80
N LYS A 162 23.68 4.56 18.66
CA LYS A 162 23.54 5.68 17.71
C LYS A 162 24.53 6.80 17.98
N GLU A 163 24.71 7.20 19.25
CA GLU A 163 25.70 8.23 19.64
C GLU A 163 27.14 7.81 19.34
N ARG A 164 27.46 6.53 19.54
CA ARG A 164 28.78 5.98 19.21
C ARG A 164 29.02 5.91 17.71
N ILE A 165 28.04 5.49 16.92
CA ILE A 165 28.11 5.48 15.45
C ILE A 165 28.34 6.91 14.92
N ALA A 166 27.64 7.90 15.45
CA ALA A 166 27.78 9.30 15.03
C ALA A 166 29.20 9.87 15.25
N LYS A 167 30.01 9.27 16.13
CA LYS A 167 31.44 9.63 16.30
C LYS A 167 32.36 8.98 15.28
N ILE A 168 31.87 7.98 14.55
CA ILE A 168 32.66 7.17 13.59
C ILE A 168 32.34 7.56 12.16
N THR A 169 31.05 7.84 11.85
CA THR A 169 30.59 8.09 10.48
C THR A 169 29.39 9.04 10.47
N ASP A 170 29.21 9.76 9.34
CA ASP A 170 28.03 10.62 9.08
C ASP A 170 26.88 9.86 8.40
N ILE A 171 26.97 8.54 8.25
CA ILE A 171 25.90 7.73 7.66
C ILE A 171 24.66 7.80 8.54
N PRO A 172 23.46 8.02 7.96
CA PRO A 172 22.22 8.06 8.72
C PRO A 172 21.97 6.78 9.51
N VAL A 173 21.61 6.91 10.79
CA VAL A 173 21.33 5.80 11.69
C VAL A 173 19.86 5.81 12.09
N THR A 174 19.20 4.69 11.90
CA THR A 174 17.84 4.43 12.37
C THR A 174 17.87 3.48 13.56
N CYS A 175 17.32 3.89 14.71
CA CYS A 175 17.08 3.00 15.84
C CYS A 175 15.66 2.41 15.76
N GLY A 176 15.51 1.13 16.11
CA GLY A 176 14.20 0.47 16.14
C GLY A 176 13.21 1.16 17.08
N CYS A 177 13.68 1.68 18.20
CA CYS A 177 12.88 2.41 19.17
C CYS A 177 12.31 3.76 18.66
N GLU A 178 12.90 4.34 17.62
CA GLU A 178 12.40 5.57 16.99
C GLU A 178 11.18 5.30 16.11
N LEU A 179 11.04 4.07 15.62
CA LEU A 179 10.00 3.67 14.70
C LEU A 179 8.90 2.82 15.34
N PHE A 180 9.27 1.86 16.20
CA PHE A 180 8.41 0.75 16.58
C PHE A 180 8.41 0.47 18.09
N ARG A 181 7.29 -0.06 18.59
CA ARG A 181 7.06 -0.37 20.01
C ARG A 181 6.68 -1.80 20.28
N GLU A 182 6.53 -2.59 19.22
CA GLU A 182 6.16 -3.99 19.30
C GLU A 182 7.32 -4.81 19.89
N LEU A 183 6.97 -5.91 20.60
CA LEU A 183 7.97 -6.81 21.18
C LEU A 183 8.68 -7.67 20.13
N ASN A 184 8.05 -7.88 18.97
CA ASN A 184 8.62 -8.73 17.91
C ASN A 184 9.88 -8.09 17.31
N SER A 185 11.04 -8.51 17.83
CA SER A 185 12.33 -7.96 17.41
C SER A 185 12.71 -8.26 15.96
N LEU A 186 12.24 -9.38 15.38
CA LEU A 186 12.48 -9.70 13.96
C LEU A 186 11.72 -8.73 13.07
N GLN A 187 10.46 -8.46 13.40
CA GLN A 187 9.62 -7.53 12.66
C GLN A 187 10.12 -6.08 12.81
N ARG A 188 10.52 -5.67 14.03
CA ARG A 188 11.17 -4.37 14.26
C ARG A 188 12.46 -4.24 13.47
N GLY A 189 13.30 -5.29 13.48
CA GLY A 189 14.56 -5.33 12.73
C GLY A 189 14.35 -5.18 11.22
N ALA A 190 13.34 -5.86 10.68
CA ALA A 190 12.97 -5.75 9.27
C ALA A 190 12.56 -4.31 8.91
N GLY A 191 11.68 -3.69 9.70
CA GLY A 191 11.26 -2.31 9.48
C GLY A 191 12.41 -1.30 9.62
N THR A 192 13.29 -1.49 10.61
CA THR A 192 14.46 -0.63 10.85
C THR A 192 15.46 -0.72 9.70
N LEU A 193 15.78 -1.92 9.25
CA LEU A 193 16.66 -2.11 8.09
C LEU A 193 16.03 -1.53 6.81
N LEU A 194 14.72 -1.72 6.63
CA LEU A 194 14.01 -1.17 5.49
C LEU A 194 14.02 0.36 5.50
N ASN A 195 13.83 0.99 6.66
CA ASN A 195 13.93 2.44 6.79
C ASN A 195 15.32 2.95 6.34
N ALA A 196 16.38 2.30 6.82
CA ALA A 196 17.75 2.64 6.44
C ALA A 196 18.00 2.50 4.93
N ARG A 197 17.41 1.49 4.29
CA ARG A 197 17.50 1.27 2.83
C ARG A 197 16.71 2.28 2.00
N LEU A 198 15.60 2.78 2.52
CA LEU A 198 14.74 3.74 1.83
C LEU A 198 15.24 5.18 1.92
N TYR A 199 16.13 5.45 2.87
CA TYR A 199 16.64 6.80 3.13
C TYR A 199 17.14 7.52 1.86
N PRO A 200 18.10 6.98 1.07
CA PRO A 200 18.62 7.68 -0.12
C PRO A 200 17.55 7.88 -1.18
N VAL A 201 16.62 6.94 -1.30
CA VAL A 201 15.55 6.97 -2.32
C VAL A 201 14.57 8.12 -2.04
N VAL A 202 14.12 8.24 -0.81
CA VAL A 202 13.17 9.29 -0.41
C VAL A 202 13.86 10.66 -0.34
N GLU A 203 15.12 10.73 0.11
CA GLU A 203 15.90 11.95 0.13
C GLU A 203 16.10 12.55 -1.29
N GLU A 204 16.48 11.73 -2.27
CA GLU A 204 16.63 12.16 -3.64
C GLU A 204 15.31 12.69 -4.23
N PHE A 205 14.22 11.96 -3.99
CA PHE A 205 12.89 12.34 -4.44
C PHE A 205 12.44 13.68 -3.85
N LEU A 206 12.52 13.84 -2.53
CA LEU A 206 12.10 15.07 -1.86
C LEU A 206 12.93 16.28 -2.31
N ARG A 207 14.22 16.09 -2.53
CA ARG A 207 15.09 17.14 -3.07
C ARG A 207 14.69 17.55 -4.48
N ALA A 208 14.32 16.59 -5.33
CA ALA A 208 13.84 16.85 -6.68
C ALA A 208 12.47 17.53 -6.70
N VAL A 209 11.53 17.11 -5.83
CA VAL A 209 10.24 17.77 -5.64
C VAL A 209 10.44 19.24 -5.23
N ARG A 210 11.30 19.52 -4.26
CA ARG A 210 11.61 20.88 -3.85
C ARG A 210 12.10 21.76 -5.01
N ARG A 211 12.98 21.23 -5.84
CA ARG A 211 13.45 21.96 -7.03
C ARG A 211 12.31 22.26 -8.00
N ALA A 212 11.46 21.27 -8.28
CA ALA A 212 10.32 21.42 -9.19
C ALA A 212 9.32 22.48 -8.72
N VAL A 213 9.02 22.49 -7.41
CA VAL A 213 8.09 23.42 -6.75
C VAL A 213 8.67 24.83 -6.74
N SER A 214 9.94 25.00 -6.32
CA SER A 214 10.61 26.32 -6.27
C SER A 214 10.78 26.93 -7.66
N ALA A 215 11.06 26.15 -8.69
CA ALA A 215 11.19 26.63 -10.07
C ALA A 215 9.89 27.25 -10.62
N ARG A 216 8.73 26.89 -10.03
CA ARG A 216 7.41 27.42 -10.40
C ARG A 216 6.94 28.57 -9.50
N GLY A 217 7.82 29.06 -8.62
CA GLY A 217 7.51 30.16 -7.71
C GLY A 217 6.56 29.78 -6.58
N ILE A 218 6.35 28.49 -6.32
CA ILE A 218 5.57 28.00 -5.19
C ILE A 218 6.49 27.97 -3.97
N ASN A 219 6.24 28.83 -3.00
CA ASN A 219 7.02 28.91 -1.76
C ASN A 219 6.20 28.37 -0.59
N ALA A 220 5.77 27.12 -0.72
CA ALA A 220 4.96 26.43 0.28
C ALA A 220 5.75 25.25 0.88
N PRO A 221 5.53 24.94 2.17
CA PRO A 221 6.06 23.73 2.78
C PRO A 221 5.45 22.48 2.15
N VAL A 222 6.30 21.44 2.09
CA VAL A 222 5.92 20.13 1.59
C VAL A 222 5.58 19.22 2.76
N VAL A 223 4.45 18.55 2.67
CA VAL A 223 4.03 17.48 3.58
C VAL A 223 3.81 16.19 2.81
N ILE A 224 3.95 15.08 3.48
CA ILE A 224 3.87 13.75 2.86
C ILE A 224 2.81 12.93 3.58
N MET A 225 2.04 12.15 2.82
CA MET A 225 1.10 11.20 3.37
C MET A 225 1.81 9.97 3.90
N ARG A 226 1.33 9.47 5.03
CA ARG A 226 1.77 8.26 5.70
C ARG A 226 0.91 7.05 5.30
N SER A 227 1.42 5.87 5.64
CA SER A 227 0.76 4.57 5.45
C SER A 227 -0.64 4.48 6.11
N ASP A 228 -0.87 5.27 7.16
CA ASP A 228 -2.14 5.32 7.91
C ASP A 228 -3.10 6.42 7.42
N GLY A 229 -2.75 7.12 6.33
CA GLY A 229 -3.54 8.21 5.75
C GLY A 229 -3.42 9.54 6.46
N SER A 230 -2.57 9.66 7.46
CA SER A 230 -2.24 10.93 8.09
C SER A 230 -1.11 11.64 7.36
N LEU A 231 -0.89 12.91 7.70
CA LEU A 231 0.18 13.73 7.13
C LEU A 231 1.37 13.82 8.09
N MET A 232 2.55 14.00 7.50
CA MET A 232 3.79 14.30 8.21
C MET A 232 4.59 15.37 7.48
N THR A 233 5.46 16.08 8.20
CA THR A 233 6.37 17.04 7.59
C THR A 233 7.41 16.35 6.72
N GLU A 234 7.97 17.09 5.77
CA GLU A 234 9.10 16.63 4.95
C GLU A 234 10.31 16.20 5.79
N SER A 235 10.61 16.94 6.87
CA SER A 235 11.71 16.60 7.79
C SER A 235 11.50 15.26 8.48
N PHE A 236 10.27 14.99 8.93
CA PHE A 236 9.92 13.71 9.53
C PHE A 236 10.00 12.57 8.50
N ALA A 237 9.44 12.76 7.31
CA ALA A 237 9.49 11.78 6.22
C ALA A 237 10.92 11.40 5.80
N ARG A 238 11.86 12.36 5.84
CA ARG A 238 13.28 12.12 5.58
C ARG A 238 13.90 11.14 6.57
N MET A 239 13.54 11.25 7.85
CA MET A 239 14.06 10.37 8.90
C MET A 239 13.31 9.04 8.97
N HIS A 240 12.03 9.03 8.57
CA HIS A 240 11.13 7.89 8.68
C HIS A 240 10.54 7.48 7.30
N PRO A 241 11.38 7.26 6.26
CA PRO A 241 10.90 6.94 4.92
C PRO A 241 10.02 5.69 4.85
N VAL A 242 10.17 4.73 5.77
CA VAL A 242 9.34 3.53 5.85
C VAL A 242 7.86 3.87 6.10
N GLU A 243 7.55 5.01 6.73
CA GLU A 243 6.17 5.44 6.97
C GLU A 243 5.46 5.97 5.72
N THR A 244 6.15 6.09 4.58
CA THR A 244 5.56 6.42 3.28
C THR A 244 5.09 5.19 2.48
N LEU A 245 5.27 3.99 3.02
CA LEU A 245 4.80 2.76 2.38
C LEU A 245 3.28 2.76 2.24
N LEU A 246 2.76 2.30 1.10
CA LEU A 246 1.32 2.24 0.81
C LEU A 246 0.56 3.57 0.98
N CYS A 247 1.24 4.72 0.96
CA CYS A 247 0.57 6.02 1.11
C CYS A 247 -0.34 6.37 -0.06
N GLY A 248 -0.12 5.84 -1.28
CA GLY A 248 -1.03 5.99 -2.42
C GLY A 248 -2.42 5.41 -2.14
N PRO A 249 -2.53 4.11 -1.84
CA PRO A 249 -3.81 3.53 -1.39
C PRO A 249 -4.42 4.23 -0.17
N ALA A 250 -3.59 4.66 0.79
CA ALA A 250 -4.07 5.43 1.94
C ALA A 250 -4.67 6.79 1.52
N ALA A 251 -4.07 7.47 0.53
CA ALA A 251 -4.61 8.68 -0.05
C ALA A 251 -5.96 8.45 -0.73
N SER A 252 -6.12 7.31 -1.43
CA SER A 252 -7.40 6.90 -2.02
C SER A 252 -8.50 6.81 -0.97
N VAL A 253 -8.23 6.17 0.15
CA VAL A 253 -9.19 6.02 1.25
C VAL A 253 -9.54 7.39 1.87
N ALA A 254 -8.53 8.21 2.16
CA ALA A 254 -8.72 9.55 2.69
C ALA A 254 -9.52 10.44 1.71
N GLY A 255 -9.23 10.33 0.41
CA GLY A 255 -9.95 11.06 -0.64
C GLY A 255 -11.39 10.61 -0.81
N GLY A 256 -11.64 9.30 -0.79
CA GLY A 256 -12.99 8.75 -0.82
C GLY A 256 -13.85 9.26 0.34
N TYR A 257 -13.29 9.26 1.55
CA TYR A 257 -13.94 9.86 2.71
C TYR A 257 -14.10 11.39 2.57
N GLY A 258 -13.04 12.08 2.17
CA GLY A 258 -13.02 13.53 2.03
C GLY A 258 -14.04 14.09 1.01
N LEU A 259 -14.30 13.32 -0.06
CA LEU A 259 -15.28 13.68 -1.09
C LEU A 259 -16.72 13.31 -0.72
N THR A 260 -16.96 12.30 0.11
CA THR A 260 -18.30 11.77 0.39
C THR A 260 -18.79 12.03 1.82
N HIS A 261 -17.88 12.18 2.76
CA HIS A 261 -18.13 12.26 4.22
C HIS A 261 -18.93 11.07 4.78
N GLU A 262 -18.90 9.92 4.08
CA GLU A 262 -19.57 8.69 4.54
C GLU A 262 -18.79 8.07 5.70
N LYS A 263 -19.40 8.10 6.90
CA LYS A 263 -18.74 7.64 8.13
C LYS A 263 -18.54 6.12 8.21
N ASN A 264 -19.40 5.36 7.54
CA ASN A 264 -19.33 3.90 7.48
C ASN A 264 -19.39 3.47 6.02
N ALA A 265 -18.23 3.17 5.44
CA ALA A 265 -18.11 2.86 4.02
C ALA A 265 -17.02 1.83 3.74
N VAL A 266 -17.20 1.09 2.66
CA VAL A 266 -16.12 0.36 1.98
C VAL A 266 -15.68 1.23 0.82
N ILE A 267 -14.45 1.74 0.88
CA ILE A 267 -13.84 2.49 -0.22
C ILE A 267 -13.27 1.48 -1.21
N VAL A 268 -13.62 1.63 -2.47
CA VAL A 268 -13.19 0.77 -3.59
C VAL A 268 -12.49 1.64 -4.62
N ASP A 269 -11.17 1.55 -4.68
CA ASP A 269 -10.35 2.24 -5.69
C ASP A 269 -9.99 1.28 -6.81
N MET A 270 -10.63 1.45 -7.97
CA MET A 270 -10.35 0.63 -9.15
C MET A 270 -9.48 1.40 -10.13
N GLY A 271 -8.21 1.03 -10.18
CA GLY A 271 -7.24 1.54 -11.14
C GLY A 271 -7.22 0.76 -12.47
N GLY A 272 -6.16 0.98 -13.22
CA GLY A 272 -5.91 0.21 -14.46
C GLY A 272 -5.40 -1.22 -14.18
N THR A 273 -4.66 -1.43 -13.08
CA THR A 273 -3.96 -2.69 -12.79
C THR A 273 -4.57 -3.46 -11.63
N THR A 274 -4.88 -2.76 -10.55
CA THR A 274 -5.35 -3.31 -9.27
C THR A 274 -6.61 -2.61 -8.81
N THR A 275 -7.31 -3.28 -7.91
CA THR A 275 -8.36 -2.68 -7.10
C THR A 275 -7.93 -2.75 -5.64
N ASP A 276 -7.96 -1.61 -4.97
CA ASP A 276 -7.70 -1.48 -3.55
C ASP A 276 -9.02 -1.29 -2.81
N ILE A 277 -9.22 -2.03 -1.74
CA ILE A 277 -10.41 -1.88 -0.89
C ILE A 277 -10.00 -1.68 0.56
N ALA A 278 -10.68 -0.76 1.23
CA ALA A 278 -10.51 -0.46 2.65
C ALA A 278 -11.83 -0.12 3.31
N ILE A 279 -11.87 -0.17 4.63
CA ILE A 279 -13.07 0.14 5.41
C ILE A 279 -12.85 1.42 6.20
N VAL A 280 -13.80 2.34 6.12
CA VAL A 280 -13.97 3.48 7.02
C VAL A 280 -15.10 3.15 7.98
N ARG A 281 -14.84 3.23 9.28
CA ARG A 281 -15.78 2.95 10.35
C ARG A 281 -15.77 4.09 11.37
N GLY A 282 -16.92 4.72 11.60
CA GLY A 282 -17.02 5.88 12.47
C GLY A 282 -16.16 7.07 12.02
N ALA A 283 -16.04 7.28 10.70
CA ALA A 283 -15.18 8.30 10.06
C ALA A 283 -13.65 8.07 10.20
N LEU A 284 -13.24 6.89 10.68
CA LEU A 284 -11.82 6.51 10.79
C LEU A 284 -11.54 5.27 9.92
N PRO A 285 -10.40 5.22 9.21
CA PRO A 285 -10.02 4.03 8.49
C PRO A 285 -9.65 2.90 9.47
N VAL A 286 -10.04 1.69 9.11
CA VAL A 286 -9.64 0.49 9.86
C VAL A 286 -8.16 0.24 9.63
N ARG A 287 -7.42 -0.05 10.71
CA ARG A 287 -5.97 -0.25 10.70
C ARG A 287 -5.58 -1.72 10.65
N ALA A 288 -4.41 -1.99 10.11
CA ALA A 288 -3.79 -3.30 10.19
C ALA A 288 -3.30 -3.55 11.63
N GLU A 289 -3.74 -4.64 12.26
CA GLU A 289 -3.42 -4.93 13.68
C GLU A 289 -1.95 -5.28 13.94
N SER A 290 -1.24 -5.81 12.93
CA SER A 290 0.13 -6.32 13.07
C SER A 290 1.13 -5.63 12.14
N GLY A 291 0.86 -4.38 11.77
CA GLY A 291 1.66 -3.64 10.80
C GLY A 291 1.38 -4.05 9.35
N ILE A 292 2.10 -3.41 8.42
CA ILE A 292 1.92 -3.65 6.98
C ILE A 292 3.00 -4.57 6.41
N THR A 293 2.59 -5.33 5.39
CA THR A 293 3.50 -6.16 4.59
C THR A 293 3.62 -5.61 3.18
N VAL A 294 4.85 -5.42 2.69
CA VAL A 294 5.14 -4.94 1.34
C VAL A 294 6.23 -5.81 0.70
N GLY A 295 5.89 -6.50 -0.38
CA GLY A 295 6.78 -7.50 -0.97
C GLY A 295 7.17 -8.56 0.03
N LYS A 296 8.48 -8.75 0.27
CA LYS A 296 9.00 -9.68 1.28
C LYS A 296 9.07 -9.10 2.71
N TRP A 297 8.82 -7.81 2.86
CA TRP A 297 8.99 -7.10 4.13
C TRP A 297 7.72 -7.15 4.97
N ASN A 298 7.78 -7.80 6.12
CA ASN A 298 6.74 -7.80 7.14
C ASN A 298 7.20 -6.88 8.27
N THR A 299 6.56 -5.72 8.40
CA THR A 299 7.02 -4.62 9.26
C THR A 299 6.01 -4.30 10.36
N CYS A 300 6.46 -3.59 11.40
CA CYS A 300 5.58 -3.00 12.42
C CYS A 300 5.03 -1.62 12.01
N VAL A 301 5.18 -1.20 10.76
CA VAL A 301 4.70 0.12 10.33
C VAL A 301 3.18 0.19 10.43
N ASP A 302 2.70 1.21 11.15
CA ASP A 302 1.27 1.50 11.23
C ASP A 302 0.70 1.83 9.85
N GLY A 303 -0.37 1.16 9.47
CA GLY A 303 -1.01 1.41 8.20
C GLY A 303 -2.50 1.08 8.21
N MET A 304 -3.19 1.55 7.20
CA MET A 304 -4.58 1.15 6.96
C MET A 304 -4.65 -0.32 6.58
N LEU A 305 -5.72 -1.00 6.98
CA LEU A 305 -6.03 -2.32 6.47
C LEU A 305 -6.56 -2.18 5.04
N ILE A 306 -5.68 -2.40 4.08
CA ILE A 306 -5.99 -2.33 2.65
C ILE A 306 -5.83 -3.71 2.04
N ARG A 307 -6.85 -4.14 1.30
CA ARG A 307 -6.80 -5.36 0.51
C ARG A 307 -6.65 -5.01 -0.95
N THR A 308 -5.51 -5.36 -1.53
CA THR A 308 -5.20 -5.19 -2.95
C THR A 308 -5.36 -6.50 -3.69
N PHE A 309 -5.99 -6.48 -4.86
CA PHE A 309 -6.11 -7.64 -5.73
C PHE A 309 -6.01 -7.27 -7.21
N GLY A 310 -5.54 -8.23 -8.02
CA GLY A 310 -5.33 -8.05 -9.46
C GLY A 310 -6.65 -7.98 -10.22
N LEU A 311 -7.22 -6.79 -10.27
CA LEU A 311 -8.41 -6.45 -11.04
C LEU A 311 -8.35 -4.97 -11.41
N GLY A 312 -8.39 -4.66 -12.69
CA GLY A 312 -8.38 -3.29 -13.16
C GLY A 312 -8.88 -3.17 -14.59
N GLY A 313 -9.01 -1.95 -15.08
CA GLY A 313 -9.40 -1.68 -16.46
C GLY A 313 -8.48 -2.31 -17.52
N ASP A 314 -7.23 -2.58 -17.16
CA ASP A 314 -6.17 -3.12 -18.01
C ASP A 314 -5.91 -4.62 -17.76
N SER A 315 -6.71 -5.31 -16.93
CA SER A 315 -6.59 -6.77 -16.72
C SER A 315 -6.74 -7.51 -18.04
N ALA A 316 -5.87 -8.50 -18.32
CA ALA A 316 -5.95 -9.25 -19.57
C ALA A 316 -7.20 -10.14 -19.59
N VAL A 317 -7.94 -10.07 -20.68
CA VAL A 317 -9.14 -10.89 -20.94
C VAL A 317 -8.76 -12.02 -21.87
N HIS A 318 -8.74 -13.23 -21.33
CA HIS A 318 -8.33 -14.45 -22.01
C HIS A 318 -9.43 -15.52 -22.00
N TYR A 319 -9.10 -16.67 -22.56
CA TYR A 319 -9.94 -17.88 -22.51
C TYR A 319 -9.08 -19.12 -22.30
N ARG A 320 -9.64 -20.10 -21.60
CA ARG A 320 -9.08 -21.46 -21.49
C ARG A 320 -10.17 -22.47 -21.89
N GLY A 321 -10.01 -23.03 -23.08
CA GLY A 321 -11.09 -23.77 -23.71
C GLY A 321 -12.28 -22.83 -23.97
N LYS A 322 -13.47 -23.19 -23.46
CA LYS A 322 -14.71 -22.39 -23.59
C LYS A 322 -14.99 -21.51 -22.34
N LYS A 323 -14.01 -21.32 -21.45
CA LYS A 323 -14.16 -20.53 -20.24
C LYS A 323 -13.43 -19.21 -20.38
N LEU A 324 -14.11 -18.11 -20.01
CA LEU A 324 -13.51 -16.81 -19.83
C LEU A 324 -12.53 -16.85 -18.65
N VAL A 325 -11.39 -16.18 -18.80
CA VAL A 325 -10.40 -15.99 -17.74
C VAL A 325 -10.01 -14.52 -17.71
N MET A 326 -10.17 -13.87 -16.58
CA MET A 326 -9.58 -12.56 -16.31
C MET A 326 -8.32 -12.76 -15.48
N GLU A 327 -7.20 -12.42 -16.09
CA GLU A 327 -5.89 -12.56 -15.44
C GLU A 327 -5.66 -11.45 -14.40
N GLU A 328 -4.80 -11.74 -13.43
CA GLU A 328 -4.43 -10.77 -12.36
C GLU A 328 -3.33 -9.80 -12.80
N TYR A 329 -2.78 -9.98 -14.00
CA TYR A 329 -1.79 -9.09 -14.59
C TYR A 329 -2.39 -8.19 -15.67
N ARG A 330 -1.75 -7.06 -15.89
CA ARG A 330 -2.16 -6.07 -16.87
C ARG A 330 -1.51 -6.30 -18.22
N VAL A 331 -2.24 -5.89 -19.26
CA VAL A 331 -1.73 -5.66 -20.62
C VAL A 331 -2.09 -4.21 -21.04
N ILE A 332 -1.48 -3.70 -22.09
CA ILE A 332 -1.91 -2.41 -22.65
C ILE A 332 -3.22 -2.66 -23.42
N PRO A 333 -4.32 -1.91 -23.12
CA PRO A 333 -5.55 -2.01 -23.90
C PRO A 333 -5.30 -1.81 -25.39
N LEU A 334 -5.94 -2.62 -26.23
CA LEU A 334 -5.78 -2.52 -27.69
C LEU A 334 -6.09 -1.12 -28.22
N CYS A 335 -7.16 -0.48 -27.74
CA CYS A 335 -7.53 0.89 -28.13
C CYS A 335 -6.43 1.91 -27.76
N ALA A 336 -5.85 1.81 -26.58
CA ALA A 336 -4.79 2.71 -26.13
C ALA A 336 -3.49 2.47 -26.93
N ALA A 337 -3.16 1.21 -27.21
CA ALA A 337 -2.00 0.85 -28.03
C ALA A 337 -2.14 1.35 -29.48
N ALA A 338 -3.33 1.19 -30.08
CA ALA A 338 -3.60 1.62 -31.45
C ALA A 338 -3.57 3.15 -31.60
N ALA A 339 -3.93 3.91 -30.58
CA ALA A 339 -3.80 5.37 -30.58
C ALA A 339 -2.33 5.81 -30.74
N ARG A 340 -1.40 5.02 -30.21
CA ARG A 340 0.05 5.26 -30.35
C ARG A 340 0.64 4.61 -31.61
N TYR A 341 0.07 3.46 -32.02
CA TYR A 341 0.56 2.64 -33.13
C TYR A 341 -0.57 2.29 -34.08
N PRO A 342 -1.03 3.21 -34.97
CA PRO A 342 -2.20 3.01 -35.83
C PRO A 342 -2.13 1.77 -36.74
N ALA A 343 -0.94 1.35 -37.17
CA ALA A 343 -0.72 0.18 -37.99
C ALA A 343 -1.17 -1.16 -37.35
N MET A 344 -1.39 -1.18 -36.01
CA MET A 344 -1.89 -2.37 -35.31
C MET A 344 -3.29 -2.77 -35.80
N LYS A 345 -4.14 -1.79 -36.12
CA LYS A 345 -5.51 -2.05 -36.60
C LYS A 345 -5.50 -2.87 -37.89
N GLU A 346 -4.76 -2.42 -38.92
CA GLU A 346 -4.66 -3.12 -40.19
C GLU A 346 -4.06 -4.55 -40.05
N ARG A 347 -3.10 -4.70 -39.12
CA ARG A 347 -2.52 -6.01 -38.82
C ARG A 347 -3.55 -6.96 -38.20
N LEU A 348 -4.34 -6.46 -37.24
CA LEU A 348 -5.37 -7.26 -36.58
C LEU A 348 -6.54 -7.56 -37.53
N GLU A 349 -6.89 -6.62 -38.43
CA GLU A 349 -7.88 -6.86 -39.49
C GLU A 349 -7.47 -8.01 -40.43
N ARG A 350 -6.22 -7.97 -40.92
CA ARG A 350 -5.67 -9.05 -41.75
C ARG A 350 -5.64 -10.40 -41.02
N PHE A 351 -5.27 -10.39 -39.75
CA PHE A 351 -5.29 -11.58 -38.92
C PHE A 351 -6.72 -12.14 -38.76
N ALA A 352 -7.70 -11.31 -38.46
CA ALA A 352 -9.09 -11.71 -38.33
C ALA A 352 -9.66 -12.29 -39.64
N GLN A 353 -9.25 -11.75 -40.80
CA GLN A 353 -9.67 -12.25 -42.13
C GLN A 353 -9.01 -13.58 -42.51
N SER A 354 -7.85 -13.91 -41.94
CA SER A 354 -7.13 -15.16 -42.24
C SER A 354 -7.80 -16.42 -41.70
N GLY A 355 -8.93 -16.29 -40.98
CA GLY A 355 -9.67 -17.42 -40.42
C GLY A 355 -8.87 -18.16 -39.32
N ALA A 356 -8.07 -17.47 -38.58
CA ALA A 356 -7.34 -18.03 -37.45
C ALA A 356 -8.33 -18.62 -36.45
N GLY A 357 -8.59 -19.92 -36.58
CA GLY A 357 -9.58 -20.67 -35.81
C GLY A 357 -9.32 -20.64 -34.28
N VAL A 358 -10.13 -21.39 -33.54
CA VAL A 358 -9.98 -21.56 -32.11
C VAL A 358 -8.57 -22.04 -31.78
N HIS A 359 -7.84 -21.27 -30.93
CA HIS A 359 -6.44 -21.48 -30.62
C HIS A 359 -6.20 -21.50 -29.13
N THR A 360 -5.17 -22.21 -28.67
CA THR A 360 -4.81 -22.27 -27.25
C THR A 360 -3.89 -21.12 -26.82
N VAL A 361 -3.32 -20.37 -27.78
CA VAL A 361 -2.52 -19.17 -27.55
C VAL A 361 -3.22 -17.93 -28.11
N PHE A 362 -2.97 -16.78 -27.50
CA PHE A 362 -3.68 -15.53 -27.79
C PHE A 362 -3.03 -14.78 -28.96
N ARG A 363 -3.22 -15.31 -30.17
CA ARG A 363 -2.56 -14.84 -31.39
C ARG A 363 -2.92 -13.41 -31.77
N TYR A 364 -3.99 -12.84 -31.20
CA TYR A 364 -4.41 -11.43 -31.36
C TYR A 364 -3.61 -10.43 -30.52
N GLU A 365 -2.75 -10.92 -29.62
CA GLU A 365 -1.92 -10.06 -28.80
C GLU A 365 -0.73 -9.50 -29.56
N PHE A 366 -0.35 -8.25 -29.19
CA PHE A 366 0.82 -7.60 -29.71
C PHE A 366 1.88 -7.43 -28.65
N TYR A 367 3.13 -7.40 -29.09
CA TYR A 367 4.30 -7.09 -28.28
C TYR A 367 4.86 -5.75 -28.72
N VAL A 368 5.19 -4.88 -27.74
CA VAL A 368 5.76 -3.55 -27.99
C VAL A 368 7.04 -3.36 -27.19
N LEU A 369 8.00 -2.64 -27.76
CA LEU A 369 9.19 -2.21 -27.04
C LEU A 369 8.81 -1.05 -26.13
N ALA A 370 8.74 -1.31 -24.83
CA ALA A 370 8.40 -0.30 -23.82
C ALA A 370 9.63 0.52 -23.40
N LYS A 371 10.79 -0.13 -23.33
CA LYS A 371 12.05 0.49 -22.92
C LYS A 371 13.23 -0.09 -23.71
N ARG A 372 14.08 0.79 -24.25
CA ARG A 372 15.33 0.35 -24.84
C ARG A 372 16.31 -0.08 -23.76
N PRO A 373 16.83 -1.31 -23.81
CA PRO A 373 17.82 -1.75 -22.82
C PRO A 373 19.15 -1.00 -23.03
N ARG A 374 19.86 -0.72 -21.94
CA ARG A 374 21.18 -0.05 -21.97
C ARG A 374 22.25 -0.91 -22.65
N SER A 375 22.17 -2.22 -22.56
CA SER A 375 23.05 -3.19 -23.22
C SER A 375 22.25 -4.40 -23.67
N LEU A 376 22.57 -4.93 -24.85
CA LEU A 376 21.98 -6.16 -25.39
C LEU A 376 22.77 -7.42 -25.02
N GLU A 377 23.99 -7.28 -24.45
CA GLU A 377 24.88 -8.39 -24.17
C GLU A 377 24.32 -9.41 -23.18
N LYS A 378 23.52 -8.94 -22.22
CA LYS A 378 22.87 -9.79 -21.21
C LYS A 378 21.75 -10.67 -21.76
N TYR A 379 21.28 -10.44 -22.98
CA TYR A 379 20.16 -11.16 -23.58
C TYR A 379 20.63 -12.24 -24.53
N GLY A 380 19.87 -13.35 -24.59
CA GLY A 380 20.09 -14.42 -25.53
C GLY A 380 19.82 -14.01 -26.99
N GLU A 381 20.23 -14.82 -27.96
CA GLU A 381 20.09 -14.53 -29.39
C GLU A 381 18.63 -14.27 -29.79
N SER A 382 17.71 -15.13 -29.36
CA SER A 382 16.27 -15.03 -29.60
C SER A 382 15.67 -13.73 -29.01
N GLU A 383 16.11 -13.33 -27.79
CA GLU A 383 15.65 -12.10 -27.16
C GLU A 383 16.18 -10.87 -27.88
N ARG A 384 17.45 -10.88 -28.31
CA ARG A 384 18.07 -9.79 -29.09
C ARG A 384 17.38 -9.61 -30.43
N ALA A 385 17.08 -10.72 -31.12
CA ALA A 385 16.38 -10.69 -32.40
C ALA A 385 14.97 -10.07 -32.26
N LEU A 386 14.22 -10.48 -31.22
CA LEU A 386 12.91 -9.90 -30.90
C LEU A 386 13.02 -8.40 -30.58
N LEU A 387 13.95 -7.98 -29.71
CA LEU A 387 14.13 -6.57 -29.36
C LEU A 387 14.43 -5.71 -30.58
N LYS A 388 15.32 -6.17 -31.47
CA LYS A 388 15.66 -5.48 -32.72
C LYS A 388 14.44 -5.37 -33.65
N ALA A 389 13.64 -6.41 -33.77
CA ALA A 389 12.43 -6.38 -34.60
C ALA A 389 11.37 -5.41 -34.04
N LEU A 390 11.21 -5.34 -32.70
CA LEU A 390 10.28 -4.44 -32.02
C LEU A 390 10.70 -2.94 -32.11
N GLU A 391 11.93 -2.62 -32.49
CA GLU A 391 12.33 -1.23 -32.79
C GLU A 391 11.58 -0.64 -33.98
N ASN A 392 11.09 -1.49 -34.90
CA ASN A 392 10.31 -1.10 -36.05
C ASN A 392 8.80 -0.98 -35.78
N GLY A 393 8.38 -1.22 -34.54
CA GLY A 393 6.98 -1.12 -34.10
C GLY A 393 6.41 -2.41 -33.50
N PRO A 394 5.12 -2.40 -33.13
CA PRO A 394 4.43 -3.55 -32.56
C PRO A 394 4.43 -4.77 -33.46
N LEU A 395 4.61 -5.95 -32.87
CA LEU A 395 4.51 -7.23 -33.57
C LEU A 395 3.37 -8.05 -32.96
N ILE A 396 2.48 -8.59 -33.78
CA ILE A 396 1.50 -9.58 -33.36
C ILE A 396 2.22 -10.88 -32.96
N LEU A 397 1.61 -11.74 -32.13
CA LEU A 397 2.27 -12.93 -31.59
C LEU A 397 3.03 -13.74 -32.64
N ASP A 398 2.42 -13.99 -33.82
CA ASP A 398 3.02 -14.79 -34.90
C ASP A 398 4.32 -14.13 -35.41
N ASP A 399 4.27 -12.83 -35.70
CA ASP A 399 5.44 -12.06 -36.15
C ASP A 399 6.52 -11.96 -35.06
N ALA A 400 6.12 -11.81 -33.80
CA ALA A 400 7.04 -11.74 -32.68
C ALA A 400 7.76 -13.08 -32.45
N ALA A 401 7.04 -14.20 -32.52
CA ALA A 401 7.60 -15.54 -32.42
C ALA A 401 8.58 -15.82 -33.58
N ALA A 402 8.17 -15.50 -34.80
CA ALA A 402 9.03 -15.63 -36.00
C ALA A 402 10.31 -14.78 -35.88
N ALA A 403 10.19 -13.51 -35.44
CA ALA A 403 11.34 -12.63 -35.23
C ALA A 403 12.30 -13.17 -34.16
N ALA A 404 11.78 -13.85 -33.15
CA ALA A 404 12.58 -14.51 -32.11
C ALA A 404 13.15 -15.87 -32.54
N GLY A 405 12.87 -16.34 -33.76
CA GLY A 405 13.24 -17.70 -34.23
C GLY A 405 12.57 -18.80 -33.42
N ARG A 406 11.32 -18.60 -32.96
CA ARG A 406 10.56 -19.52 -32.13
C ARG A 406 9.23 -19.85 -32.77
N ASP A 407 8.71 -21.02 -32.41
CA ASP A 407 7.32 -21.41 -32.65
C ASP A 407 6.39 -20.69 -31.65
N ILE A 408 5.16 -20.39 -32.07
CA ILE A 408 4.16 -19.69 -31.25
C ILE A 408 3.86 -20.37 -29.90
N TYR A 409 3.99 -21.70 -29.84
CA TYR A 409 3.77 -22.46 -28.58
C TYR A 409 4.96 -22.44 -27.65
N THR A 410 6.16 -22.22 -28.17
CA THR A 410 7.42 -22.15 -27.40
C THR A 410 7.89 -20.71 -27.15
N PHE A 411 7.27 -19.74 -27.81
CA PHE A 411 7.58 -18.32 -27.63
C PHE A 411 7.16 -17.85 -26.22
N ARG A 412 8.14 -17.47 -25.40
CA ARG A 412 7.93 -17.03 -24.01
C ARG A 412 8.94 -15.92 -23.68
N PRO A 413 8.65 -14.64 -23.97
CA PRO A 413 9.55 -13.52 -23.66
C PRO A 413 9.41 -13.07 -22.19
N ALA A 414 9.21 -14.02 -21.27
CA ALA A 414 8.89 -13.77 -19.86
C ALA A 414 9.91 -12.90 -19.13
N ARG A 415 11.22 -13.04 -19.48
CA ARG A 415 12.27 -12.20 -18.91
C ARG A 415 12.14 -10.75 -19.35
N LEU A 416 11.94 -10.52 -20.67
CA LEU A 416 11.79 -9.17 -21.22
C LEU A 416 10.54 -8.46 -20.68
N ILE A 417 9.45 -9.20 -20.48
CA ILE A 417 8.21 -8.69 -19.86
C ILE A 417 8.47 -8.34 -18.40
N ARG A 418 9.10 -9.22 -17.64
CA ARG A 418 9.41 -9.00 -16.21
C ARG A 418 10.35 -7.82 -16.00
N GLU A 419 11.34 -7.62 -16.89
CA GLU A 419 12.24 -6.47 -16.85
C GLU A 419 11.58 -5.17 -17.36
N GLY A 420 10.31 -5.24 -17.84
CA GLY A 420 9.60 -4.10 -18.41
C GLY A 420 10.15 -3.60 -19.74
N THR A 421 11.03 -4.37 -20.38
CA THR A 421 11.62 -4.04 -21.69
C THR A 421 10.59 -4.22 -22.81
N VAL A 422 9.77 -5.27 -22.70
CA VAL A 422 8.67 -5.57 -23.63
C VAL A 422 7.37 -5.55 -22.83
N GLN A 423 6.32 -4.98 -23.44
CA GLN A 423 4.95 -5.06 -22.90
C GLN A 423 4.03 -5.74 -23.91
N VAL A 424 2.99 -6.39 -23.38
CA VAL A 424 1.94 -7.03 -24.16
C VAL A 424 0.76 -6.08 -24.30
N CYS A 425 0.18 -6.02 -25.50
CA CYS A 425 -1.09 -5.34 -25.76
C CYS A 425 -2.15 -6.42 -26.06
N GLY A 426 -3.28 -6.36 -25.37
CA GLY A 426 -4.32 -7.39 -25.47
C GLY A 426 -5.72 -6.84 -25.18
N LEU A 427 -6.71 -7.70 -25.25
CA LEU A 427 -8.08 -7.35 -24.90
C LEU A 427 -8.21 -7.15 -23.38
N THR A 428 -8.91 -6.08 -22.99
CA THR A 428 -9.07 -5.69 -21.57
C THR A 428 -10.52 -5.25 -21.28
N PRO A 429 -10.94 -5.12 -20.01
CA PRO A 429 -12.18 -4.46 -19.66
C PRO A 429 -12.30 -3.06 -20.27
N THR A 430 -11.21 -2.27 -20.29
CA THR A 430 -11.19 -0.95 -20.95
C THR A 430 -11.59 -1.04 -22.42
N ASP A 431 -11.11 -2.02 -23.17
CA ASP A 431 -11.51 -2.23 -24.57
C ASP A 431 -13.00 -2.53 -24.69
N LEU A 432 -13.53 -3.39 -23.80
CA LEU A 432 -14.95 -3.76 -23.82
C LEU A 432 -15.88 -2.60 -23.43
N MET A 433 -15.43 -1.70 -22.54
CA MET A 433 -16.13 -0.44 -22.25
C MET A 433 -16.23 0.43 -23.50
N HIS A 434 -15.16 0.51 -24.31
CA HIS A 434 -15.18 1.23 -25.59
C HIS A 434 -16.10 0.54 -26.62
N VAL A 435 -16.13 -0.79 -26.65
CA VAL A 435 -17.02 -1.57 -27.53
C VAL A 435 -18.48 -1.33 -27.21
N ARG A 436 -18.86 -1.27 -25.90
CA ARG A 436 -20.23 -0.98 -25.44
C ARG A 436 -20.61 0.50 -25.57
N GLY A 437 -19.63 1.39 -25.61
CA GLY A 437 -19.86 2.83 -25.59
C GLY A 437 -20.01 3.43 -24.18
N ASP A 438 -19.75 2.65 -23.12
CA ASP A 438 -19.82 3.10 -21.71
C ASP A 438 -18.67 4.06 -21.36
N PHE A 439 -17.56 3.98 -22.11
CA PHE A 439 -16.40 4.85 -22.00
C PHE A 439 -15.73 5.01 -23.37
N LEU A 440 -15.57 6.24 -23.83
CA LEU A 440 -15.06 6.55 -25.19
C LEU A 440 -13.93 7.58 -25.10
N ARG A 441 -12.72 7.09 -24.82
CA ARG A 441 -11.49 7.91 -24.84
C ARG A 441 -10.68 7.68 -26.11
N PHE A 442 -10.77 6.48 -26.70
CA PHE A 442 -10.03 6.05 -27.88
C PHE A 442 -10.98 5.48 -28.94
N ASP A 443 -10.49 5.30 -30.17
CA ASP A 443 -11.26 4.63 -31.23
C ASP A 443 -11.54 3.15 -30.85
N PRO A 444 -12.82 2.73 -30.79
CA PRO A 444 -13.18 1.37 -30.42
C PRO A 444 -12.95 0.32 -31.53
N ALA A 445 -12.52 0.73 -32.72
CA ALA A 445 -12.48 -0.18 -33.89
C ALA A 445 -11.57 -1.39 -33.64
N ILE A 446 -10.38 -1.21 -33.13
CA ILE A 446 -9.45 -2.32 -32.82
C ILE A 446 -9.96 -3.18 -31.66
N SER A 447 -10.59 -2.57 -30.66
CA SER A 447 -11.21 -3.28 -29.54
C SER A 447 -12.33 -4.21 -29.99
N ARG A 448 -13.16 -3.77 -30.95
CA ARG A 448 -14.19 -4.61 -31.56
C ARG A 448 -13.61 -5.82 -32.30
N LEU A 449 -12.48 -5.66 -32.98
CA LEU A 449 -11.77 -6.78 -33.64
C LEU A 449 -11.26 -7.79 -32.62
N GLY A 450 -10.57 -7.31 -31.56
CA GLY A 450 -10.10 -8.16 -30.48
C GLY A 450 -11.23 -8.89 -29.77
N ALA A 451 -12.30 -8.16 -29.43
CA ALA A 451 -13.50 -8.72 -28.81
C ALA A 451 -14.16 -9.79 -29.67
N LYS A 452 -14.23 -9.57 -31.00
CA LYS A 452 -14.78 -10.57 -31.95
C LYS A 452 -13.96 -11.86 -31.92
N ILE A 453 -12.64 -11.78 -31.99
CA ILE A 453 -11.74 -12.94 -31.96
C ILE A 453 -11.92 -13.73 -30.65
N VAL A 454 -11.97 -13.05 -29.50
CA VAL A 454 -12.17 -13.73 -28.21
C VAL A 454 -13.57 -14.34 -28.11
N ALA A 455 -14.60 -13.62 -28.53
CA ALA A 455 -15.99 -14.12 -28.56
C ALA A 455 -16.14 -15.37 -29.43
N GLU A 456 -15.54 -15.40 -30.62
CA GLU A 456 -15.53 -16.57 -31.50
C GLU A 456 -14.85 -17.78 -30.84
N ASN A 457 -13.73 -17.58 -30.13
CA ASN A 457 -13.06 -18.65 -29.38
C ASN A 457 -13.91 -19.21 -28.24
N LEU A 458 -14.67 -18.34 -27.58
CA LEU A 458 -15.60 -18.74 -26.51
C LEU A 458 -16.91 -19.35 -27.07
N GLY A 459 -17.25 -19.06 -28.32
CA GLY A 459 -18.51 -19.46 -28.96
C GLY A 459 -19.69 -18.61 -28.51
N VAL A 460 -19.46 -17.32 -28.28
CA VAL A 460 -20.46 -16.33 -27.83
C VAL A 460 -20.49 -15.11 -28.76
N THR A 461 -21.48 -14.24 -28.61
CA THR A 461 -21.48 -12.94 -29.29
C THR A 461 -20.60 -11.93 -28.57
N VAL A 462 -20.23 -10.81 -29.21
CA VAL A 462 -19.45 -9.74 -28.58
C VAL A 462 -20.21 -9.14 -27.41
N GLU A 463 -21.52 -8.98 -27.51
CA GLU A 463 -22.37 -8.47 -26.43
C GLU A 463 -22.36 -9.43 -25.22
N GLN A 464 -22.48 -10.73 -25.47
CA GLN A 464 -22.36 -11.75 -24.42
C GLN A 464 -20.97 -11.74 -23.76
N LEU A 465 -19.89 -11.55 -24.55
CA LEU A 465 -18.54 -11.40 -24.00
C LEU A 465 -18.45 -10.19 -23.07
N CYS A 466 -18.98 -9.04 -23.48
CA CYS A 466 -19.02 -7.86 -22.64
C CYS A 466 -19.75 -8.14 -21.32
N ASP A 467 -20.91 -8.78 -21.38
CA ASP A 467 -21.68 -9.14 -20.18
C ASP A 467 -20.94 -10.13 -19.28
N MET A 468 -20.25 -11.12 -19.86
CA MET A 468 -19.45 -12.09 -19.12
C MET A 468 -18.30 -11.40 -18.37
N VAL A 469 -17.56 -10.48 -19.04
CA VAL A 469 -16.44 -9.76 -18.42
C VAL A 469 -16.95 -8.82 -17.32
N TYR A 470 -18.04 -8.10 -17.53
CA TYR A 470 -18.62 -7.21 -16.52
C TYR A 470 -19.07 -8.00 -15.29
N ARG A 471 -19.70 -9.16 -15.48
CA ARG A 471 -20.06 -10.06 -14.37
C ARG A 471 -18.85 -10.57 -13.61
N GLU A 472 -17.78 -10.92 -14.31
CA GLU A 472 -16.54 -11.39 -13.66
C GLU A 472 -15.86 -10.28 -12.85
N VAL A 473 -15.91 -9.02 -13.31
CA VAL A 473 -15.47 -7.86 -12.53
C VAL A 473 -16.30 -7.69 -11.25
N GLU A 474 -17.64 -7.73 -11.36
CA GLU A 474 -18.54 -7.66 -10.21
C GLU A 474 -18.32 -8.82 -9.23
N HIS A 475 -18.11 -10.03 -9.74
CA HIS A 475 -17.86 -11.24 -8.97
C HIS A 475 -16.58 -11.12 -8.12
N LYS A 476 -15.48 -10.76 -8.76
CA LYS A 476 -14.19 -10.55 -8.04
C LYS A 476 -14.28 -9.44 -6.98
N MET A 477 -14.97 -8.33 -7.29
CA MET A 477 -15.22 -7.27 -6.33
C MET A 477 -16.06 -7.74 -5.14
N TYR A 478 -17.20 -8.37 -5.40
CA TYR A 478 -18.08 -8.92 -4.37
C TYR A 478 -17.32 -9.82 -3.39
N GLY A 479 -16.61 -10.82 -3.94
CA GLY A 479 -15.85 -11.78 -3.11
C GLY A 479 -14.80 -11.10 -2.24
N ASN A 480 -14.04 -10.13 -2.78
CA ASN A 480 -13.01 -9.43 -2.02
C ASN A 480 -13.59 -8.47 -0.96
N ILE A 481 -14.71 -7.80 -1.25
CA ILE A 481 -15.41 -6.94 -0.27
C ILE A 481 -15.94 -7.80 0.88
N VAL A 482 -16.61 -8.92 0.59
CA VAL A 482 -17.11 -9.84 1.63
C VAL A 482 -15.97 -10.35 2.51
N LYS A 483 -14.85 -10.78 1.90
CA LYS A 483 -13.67 -11.24 2.65
C LYS A 483 -13.12 -10.17 3.58
N LEU A 484 -13.01 -8.93 3.12
CA LEU A 484 -12.52 -7.84 3.95
C LEU A 484 -13.47 -7.52 5.11
N LEU A 485 -14.79 -7.47 4.85
CA LEU A 485 -15.80 -7.24 5.89
C LEU A 485 -15.76 -8.33 6.97
N LEU A 486 -15.72 -9.61 6.57
CA LEU A 486 -15.61 -10.73 7.48
C LEU A 486 -14.30 -10.71 8.27
N GLN A 487 -13.19 -10.35 7.65
CA GLN A 487 -11.88 -10.24 8.29
C GLN A 487 -11.86 -9.16 9.39
N VAL A 488 -12.57 -8.04 9.17
CA VAL A 488 -12.67 -6.96 10.16
C VAL A 488 -13.69 -7.29 11.26
N GLN A 489 -14.73 -8.05 10.91
CA GLN A 489 -15.78 -8.44 11.86
C GLN A 489 -15.32 -9.52 12.83
N ASP A 490 -14.54 -10.50 12.37
CA ASP A 490 -14.17 -11.67 13.16
C ASP A 490 -12.66 -11.95 13.06
N PRO A 491 -11.93 -11.89 14.21
CA PRO A 491 -10.50 -12.20 14.29
C PRO A 491 -10.13 -13.60 13.78
N PHE A 492 -11.06 -14.53 13.71
CA PHE A 492 -10.83 -15.86 13.15
C PHE A 492 -10.38 -15.77 11.69
N TYR A 493 -11.12 -14.99 10.87
CA TYR A 493 -10.77 -14.80 9.46
C TYR A 493 -9.51 -13.94 9.26
N ALA A 494 -9.25 -13.00 10.17
CA ALA A 494 -8.02 -12.22 10.15
C ALA A 494 -6.77 -13.09 10.31
N LYS A 495 -6.83 -14.10 11.22
CA LYS A 495 -5.69 -14.98 11.55
C LYS A 495 -5.54 -16.18 10.63
N ARG A 496 -6.64 -16.79 10.18
CA ARG A 496 -6.63 -18.05 9.43
C ARG A 496 -6.89 -17.87 7.93
N GLY A 497 -7.37 -16.70 7.51
CA GLY A 497 -7.81 -16.48 6.13
C GLY A 497 -9.07 -17.30 5.80
N PHE A 498 -9.28 -17.50 4.50
CA PHE A 498 -10.42 -18.25 3.96
C PHE A 498 -9.89 -19.55 3.35
N GLY A 499 -10.29 -20.71 3.91
CA GLY A 499 -10.02 -22.01 3.29
C GLY A 499 -10.95 -22.26 2.09
N GLU A 500 -10.79 -23.41 1.41
CA GLU A 500 -11.61 -23.78 0.25
C GLU A 500 -13.12 -23.75 0.56
N GLU A 501 -13.52 -24.15 1.77
CA GLU A 501 -14.92 -24.12 2.20
C GLU A 501 -15.45 -22.69 2.31
N GLY A 502 -14.67 -21.77 2.88
CA GLY A 502 -15.02 -20.35 2.97
C GLY A 502 -15.13 -19.68 1.61
N GLU A 503 -14.20 -19.96 0.71
CA GLU A 503 -14.23 -19.49 -0.69
C GLU A 503 -15.48 -20.02 -1.40
N HIS A 504 -15.76 -21.32 -1.28
CA HIS A 504 -16.94 -21.92 -1.87
C HIS A 504 -18.24 -21.32 -1.32
N PHE A 505 -18.30 -21.03 -0.02
CA PHE A 505 -19.46 -20.40 0.61
C PHE A 505 -19.71 -18.98 0.08
N ILE A 506 -18.66 -18.19 -0.12
CA ILE A 506 -18.74 -16.85 -0.71
C ILE A 506 -19.22 -16.92 -2.16
N GLU A 507 -18.73 -17.89 -2.93
CA GLU A 507 -19.14 -18.16 -4.31
C GLU A 507 -20.65 -18.51 -4.40
N GLU A 508 -21.11 -19.42 -3.53
CA GLU A 508 -22.51 -19.81 -3.50
C GLU A 508 -23.42 -18.64 -3.08
N SER A 509 -22.96 -17.80 -2.14
CA SER A 509 -23.68 -16.59 -1.76
C SER A 509 -23.81 -15.60 -2.92
N TYR A 510 -22.74 -15.43 -3.70
CA TYR A 510 -22.76 -14.59 -4.90
C TYR A 510 -23.79 -15.08 -5.92
N ARG A 511 -23.76 -16.40 -6.27
CA ARG A 511 -24.70 -17.02 -7.21
C ARG A 511 -26.15 -16.88 -6.72
N TYR A 512 -26.36 -17.00 -5.42
CA TYR A 512 -27.66 -16.79 -4.83
C TYR A 512 -28.14 -15.35 -4.98
N ALA A 513 -27.30 -14.37 -4.62
CA ALA A 513 -27.62 -12.94 -4.76
C ALA A 513 -27.91 -12.53 -6.21
N ARG A 514 -27.28 -13.20 -7.18
CA ARG A 514 -27.53 -13.04 -8.63
C ARG A 514 -28.82 -13.69 -9.12
N GLY A 515 -29.49 -14.50 -8.30
CA GLY A 515 -30.66 -15.27 -8.74
C GLY A 515 -30.35 -16.47 -9.65
N GLU A 516 -29.08 -16.89 -9.72
CA GLU A 516 -28.62 -18.02 -10.56
C GLU A 516 -28.91 -19.39 -9.91
N ARG A 517 -29.30 -19.39 -8.64
CA ARG A 517 -29.71 -20.57 -7.88
C ARG A 517 -31.20 -20.52 -7.55
N SER A 518 -32.01 -21.32 -8.27
CA SER A 518 -33.38 -21.60 -7.90
C SER A 518 -33.48 -22.90 -7.08
N GLY A 519 -34.34 -22.94 -6.06
CA GLY A 519 -34.62 -24.15 -5.26
C GLY A 519 -33.57 -24.47 -4.19
N ALA A 520 -32.73 -23.52 -3.78
CA ALA A 520 -31.79 -23.72 -2.68
C ALA A 520 -32.53 -24.02 -1.36
N LEU A 521 -32.10 -25.07 -0.64
CA LEU A 521 -32.64 -25.44 0.69
C LEU A 521 -32.23 -24.42 1.76
N VAL A 522 -31.05 -23.82 1.60
CA VAL A 522 -30.51 -22.79 2.50
C VAL A 522 -30.14 -21.56 1.66
N ARG A 523 -30.56 -20.40 2.13
CA ARG A 523 -30.25 -19.11 1.52
C ARG A 523 -29.35 -18.33 2.47
N ALA A 524 -28.15 -17.97 2.02
CA ALA A 524 -27.17 -17.27 2.84
C ALA A 524 -26.56 -16.08 2.06
N PRO A 525 -27.36 -15.04 1.74
CA PRO A 525 -26.81 -13.84 1.12
C PRO A 525 -25.99 -13.06 2.15
N PHE A 526 -24.82 -12.57 1.75
CA PHE A 526 -24.12 -11.54 2.51
C PHE A 526 -24.78 -10.18 2.26
N ALA A 527 -24.97 -9.41 3.32
CA ALA A 527 -25.43 -8.03 3.27
C ALA A 527 -24.59 -7.14 4.19
N THR A 528 -24.55 -5.85 3.91
CA THR A 528 -23.84 -4.88 4.74
C THR A 528 -24.56 -3.54 4.78
N ASP A 529 -24.51 -2.87 5.96
CA ASP A 529 -24.98 -1.50 6.13
C ASP A 529 -23.92 -0.46 5.70
N PHE A 530 -22.72 -0.90 5.37
CA PHE A 530 -21.66 -0.02 4.88
C PHE A 530 -21.92 0.34 3.41
N LYS A 531 -21.94 1.64 3.09
CA LYS A 531 -22.05 2.09 1.70
C LYS A 531 -20.79 1.75 0.92
N LEU A 532 -20.91 1.46 -0.37
CA LEU A 532 -19.77 1.29 -1.24
C LEU A 532 -19.41 2.63 -1.88
N VAL A 533 -18.24 3.17 -1.56
CA VAL A 533 -17.73 4.42 -2.17
C VAL A 533 -16.71 4.05 -3.23
N GLY A 534 -17.01 4.40 -4.49
CA GLY A 534 -16.16 4.09 -5.64
C GLY A 534 -15.32 5.27 -6.08
N ILE A 535 -14.01 5.04 -6.25
CA ILE A 535 -13.05 5.98 -6.82
C ILE A 535 -12.26 5.32 -7.95
N GLY A 536 -11.65 6.13 -8.78
CA GLY A 536 -11.04 5.66 -10.03
C GLY A 536 -12.01 5.63 -11.21
N ALA A 537 -11.48 5.67 -12.43
CA ALA A 537 -12.30 5.87 -13.64
C ALA A 537 -13.28 4.72 -13.97
N PRO A 538 -12.89 3.43 -13.87
CA PRO A 538 -13.76 2.30 -14.28
C PRO A 538 -14.89 2.00 -13.30
N ILE A 539 -14.74 2.37 -12.02
CA ILE A 539 -15.57 1.87 -10.92
C ILE A 539 -17.06 2.15 -11.07
N ARG A 540 -17.41 3.30 -11.68
CA ARG A 540 -18.80 3.75 -11.84
C ARG A 540 -19.69 2.76 -12.59
N LEU A 541 -19.10 1.91 -13.43
CA LEU A 541 -19.84 0.93 -14.24
C LEU A 541 -20.19 -0.33 -13.44
N PHE A 542 -19.45 -0.65 -12.40
CA PHE A 542 -19.53 -1.93 -11.70
C PHE A 542 -20.10 -1.82 -10.29
N LEU A 543 -19.79 -0.72 -9.59
CA LEU A 543 -20.07 -0.60 -8.15
C LEU A 543 -21.57 -0.73 -7.82
N GLY A 544 -22.44 -0.17 -8.66
CA GLY A 544 -23.88 -0.24 -8.47
C GLY A 544 -24.44 -1.67 -8.52
N GLY A 545 -23.86 -2.53 -9.39
CA GLY A 545 -24.17 -3.96 -9.46
C GLY A 545 -23.77 -4.68 -8.16
N VAL A 546 -22.54 -4.44 -7.70
CA VAL A 546 -22.03 -5.05 -6.47
C VAL A 546 -22.81 -4.58 -5.23
N ALA A 547 -23.15 -3.30 -5.15
CA ALA A 547 -23.94 -2.76 -4.04
C ALA A 547 -25.32 -3.43 -3.92
N LYS A 548 -26.00 -3.64 -5.05
CA LYS A 548 -27.27 -4.40 -5.08
C LYS A 548 -27.12 -5.81 -4.54
N LEU A 549 -26.04 -6.51 -4.91
CA LEU A 549 -25.77 -7.87 -4.45
C LEU A 549 -25.53 -7.94 -2.95
N LEU A 550 -25.00 -6.87 -2.37
CA LEU A 550 -24.74 -6.73 -0.92
C LEU A 550 -25.86 -6.01 -0.16
N GLY A 551 -26.98 -5.70 -0.80
CA GLY A 551 -28.12 -5.03 -0.17
C GLY A 551 -27.83 -3.62 0.33
N THR A 552 -26.88 -2.90 -0.30
CA THR A 552 -26.45 -1.56 0.12
C THR A 552 -26.45 -0.57 -1.06
N GLU A 553 -25.97 0.66 -0.81
CA GLU A 553 -25.91 1.75 -1.78
C GLU A 553 -24.48 1.96 -2.29
N ALA A 554 -24.36 2.32 -3.58
CA ALA A 554 -23.13 2.78 -4.19
C ALA A 554 -23.09 4.30 -4.26
N VAL A 555 -21.98 4.90 -3.85
CA VAL A 555 -21.69 6.34 -3.95
C VAL A 555 -20.44 6.51 -4.81
N VAL A 556 -20.58 7.19 -5.94
CA VAL A 556 -19.43 7.57 -6.80
C VAL A 556 -19.36 9.10 -6.79
N PRO A 557 -18.38 9.67 -6.06
CA PRO A 557 -18.28 11.12 -5.92
C PRO A 557 -17.88 11.80 -7.23
N GLU A 558 -18.25 13.07 -7.36
CA GLU A 558 -17.65 13.96 -8.35
C GLU A 558 -16.14 14.10 -8.05
N HIS A 559 -15.30 14.18 -9.08
CA HIS A 559 -13.84 14.18 -8.96
C HIS A 559 -13.22 12.90 -8.35
N GLY A 560 -13.96 11.78 -8.33
CA GLY A 560 -13.44 10.48 -7.87
C GLY A 560 -12.21 9.98 -8.64
N GLU A 561 -11.98 10.51 -9.86
CA GLU A 561 -10.79 10.18 -10.67
C GLU A 561 -9.48 10.83 -10.19
N VAL A 562 -9.56 11.81 -9.29
CA VAL A 562 -8.42 12.47 -8.63
C VAL A 562 -8.53 12.40 -7.09
N ALA A 563 -9.33 11.45 -6.58
CA ALA A 563 -9.56 11.27 -5.15
C ALA A 563 -8.25 11.13 -4.35
N ASN A 564 -7.24 10.45 -4.91
CA ASN A 564 -5.94 10.27 -4.26
C ASN A 564 -5.25 11.63 -3.98
N ALA A 565 -5.24 12.53 -4.95
CA ALA A 565 -4.69 13.87 -4.77
C ALA A 565 -5.54 14.72 -3.79
N VAL A 566 -6.87 14.53 -3.78
CA VAL A 566 -7.77 15.15 -2.78
C VAL A 566 -7.44 14.59 -1.38
N GLY A 567 -7.30 13.29 -1.23
CA GLY A 567 -6.93 12.66 0.04
C GLY A 567 -5.57 13.13 0.55
N ALA A 568 -4.60 13.26 -0.34
CA ALA A 568 -3.30 13.80 0.00
C ALA A 568 -3.40 15.21 0.61
N VAL A 569 -4.26 16.08 0.09
CA VAL A 569 -4.37 17.48 0.54
C VAL A 569 -5.29 17.66 1.75
N THR A 570 -6.33 16.84 1.89
CA THR A 570 -7.32 16.95 2.97
C THR A 570 -6.97 16.16 4.24
N GLY A 571 -5.89 15.42 4.24
CA GLY A 571 -5.39 14.67 5.38
C GLY A 571 -5.07 15.57 6.59
N SER A 572 -5.10 14.99 7.77
CA SER A 572 -4.68 15.62 9.04
C SER A 572 -3.47 14.89 9.62
N VAL A 573 -2.76 15.55 10.54
CA VAL A 573 -1.74 14.84 11.33
C VAL A 573 -2.44 14.02 12.41
N TYR A 574 -2.08 12.76 12.49
CA TYR A 574 -2.61 11.84 13.49
C TYR A 574 -1.47 11.14 14.21
N ALA A 575 -1.65 10.91 15.50
CA ALA A 575 -0.77 10.06 16.29
C ALA A 575 -1.56 9.30 17.36
N ALA A 576 -1.16 8.06 17.61
CA ALA A 576 -1.73 7.25 18.69
C ALA A 576 -0.63 6.87 19.69
N SER A 577 -1.03 6.71 20.95
CA SER A 577 -0.19 6.15 21.99
C SER A 577 -1.02 5.37 22.99
N GLU A 578 -0.42 4.33 23.57
CA GLU A 578 -1.07 3.49 24.57
C GLU A 578 -0.24 3.43 25.85
N ALA A 579 -0.92 3.36 26.98
CA ALA A 579 -0.32 3.00 28.26
C ALA A 579 -1.15 1.87 28.89
N GLU A 580 -0.46 0.88 29.45
CA GLU A 580 -1.05 -0.32 29.99
C GLU A 580 -0.80 -0.41 31.50
N VAL A 581 -1.86 -0.68 32.27
CA VAL A 581 -1.80 -0.96 33.72
C VAL A 581 -1.93 -2.44 33.94
N ARG A 582 -0.98 -3.05 34.65
CA ARG A 582 -1.02 -4.45 35.09
C ARG A 582 -0.82 -4.57 36.59
N ALA A 583 -1.53 -5.49 37.22
CA ALA A 583 -1.24 -5.89 38.60
C ALA A 583 0.03 -6.74 38.66
N GLY A 584 0.79 -6.60 39.75
CA GLY A 584 2.02 -7.35 39.99
C GLY A 584 2.48 -7.21 41.43
N PHE A 585 3.71 -7.62 41.73
CA PHE A 585 4.31 -7.46 43.06
C PHE A 585 5.43 -6.42 43.00
N LEU A 586 5.39 -5.47 43.90
CA LEU A 586 6.45 -4.45 44.12
C LEU A 586 7.72 -5.12 44.64
N GLU A 587 8.84 -4.41 44.59
CA GLU A 587 10.13 -4.88 45.17
C GLU A 587 10.01 -5.19 46.67
N SER A 588 9.06 -4.56 47.36
CA SER A 588 8.74 -4.83 48.77
C SER A 588 8.05 -6.18 49.00
N GLY A 589 7.61 -6.86 47.94
CA GLY A 589 6.77 -8.08 48.00
C GLY A 589 5.28 -7.81 48.18
N GLU A 590 4.87 -6.54 48.33
CA GLU A 590 3.46 -6.13 48.38
C GLU A 590 2.81 -6.16 46.97
N ALA A 591 1.50 -6.39 46.92
CA ALA A 591 0.74 -6.22 45.69
C ALA A 591 0.75 -4.76 45.25
N GLY A 592 0.87 -4.52 43.94
CA GLY A 592 0.90 -3.18 43.36
C GLY A 592 0.52 -3.21 41.88
N TYR A 593 0.69 -2.07 41.22
CA TYR A 593 0.32 -1.87 39.82
C TYR A 593 1.50 -1.28 39.07
N PHE A 594 1.71 -1.76 37.85
CA PHE A 594 2.76 -1.30 36.96
C PHE A 594 2.14 -0.64 35.74
N VAL A 595 2.56 0.57 35.44
CA VAL A 595 2.20 1.27 34.22
C VAL A 595 3.33 1.10 33.22
N TYR A 596 2.99 0.51 32.08
CA TYR A 596 3.86 0.36 30.92
C TYR A 596 3.46 1.37 29.87
N GLY A 597 4.33 2.30 29.56
CA GLY A 597 4.11 3.33 28.55
C GLY A 597 5.33 3.54 27.68
N GLU A 598 5.38 4.65 26.96
CA GLU A 598 6.46 4.96 26.04
C GLU A 598 7.77 5.21 26.80
N GLY A 599 8.67 4.23 26.76
CA GLY A 599 10.03 4.35 27.24
C GLY A 599 10.22 4.22 28.75
N GLU A 600 9.15 4.05 29.52
CA GLU A 600 9.29 3.84 30.96
C GLU A 600 8.26 2.84 31.52
N THR A 601 8.66 2.22 32.63
CA THR A 601 7.78 1.42 33.48
C THR A 601 7.79 2.04 34.87
N ARG A 602 6.59 2.33 35.40
CA ARG A 602 6.46 2.94 36.75
C ARG A 602 5.54 2.11 37.62
N ALA A 603 5.95 1.94 38.88
CA ALA A 603 5.19 1.16 39.86
C ALA A 603 4.39 2.08 40.80
N PHE A 604 3.18 1.62 41.17
CA PHE A 604 2.23 2.30 42.05
C PHE A 604 1.69 1.31 43.09
N LYS A 605 1.28 1.81 44.24
CA LYS A 605 0.62 1.00 45.25
C LYS A 605 -0.89 0.86 44.98
N GLU A 606 -1.51 1.93 44.51
CA GLU A 606 -2.96 2.01 44.29
C GLU A 606 -3.30 1.93 42.80
N GLU A 607 -4.37 1.18 42.45
CA GLU A 607 -4.85 1.05 41.07
C GLU A 607 -5.25 2.42 40.49
N SER A 608 -5.95 3.25 41.29
CA SER A 608 -6.42 4.56 40.85
C SER A 608 -5.28 5.51 40.45
N GLU A 609 -4.16 5.52 41.20
CA GLU A 609 -2.99 6.33 40.88
C GLU A 609 -2.30 5.83 39.59
N ALA A 610 -2.22 4.51 39.42
CA ALA A 610 -1.68 3.88 38.23
C ALA A 610 -2.54 4.19 36.98
N GLU A 611 -3.86 4.14 37.12
CA GLU A 611 -4.79 4.45 36.04
C GLU A 611 -4.75 5.92 35.63
N GLU A 612 -4.73 6.86 36.58
CA GLU A 612 -4.61 8.30 36.31
C GLU A 612 -3.28 8.62 35.60
N TYR A 613 -2.19 8.03 36.08
CA TYR A 613 -0.89 8.18 35.45
C TYR A 613 -0.85 7.60 34.03
N ALA A 614 -1.45 6.43 33.82
CA ALA A 614 -1.50 5.79 32.50
C ALA A 614 -2.30 6.62 31.47
N GLU A 615 -3.46 7.17 31.89
CA GLU A 615 -4.23 8.05 31.01
C GLU A 615 -3.45 9.32 30.66
N HIS A 616 -2.83 9.96 31.65
CA HIS A 616 -2.01 11.16 31.44
C HIS A 616 -0.84 10.86 30.48
N LEU A 617 -0.11 9.77 30.73
CA LEU A 617 1.02 9.34 29.90
C LEU A 617 0.62 9.08 28.45
N ALA A 618 -0.49 8.34 28.24
CA ALA A 618 -0.99 8.04 26.91
C ALA A 618 -1.36 9.33 26.13
N ARG A 619 -2.05 10.28 26.80
CA ARG A 619 -2.45 11.56 26.21
C ARG A 619 -1.26 12.43 25.82
N GLU A 620 -0.28 12.60 26.73
CA GLU A 620 0.90 13.43 26.47
C GLU A 620 1.80 12.81 25.40
N SER A 621 1.99 11.49 25.42
CA SER A 621 2.75 10.79 24.39
C SER A 621 2.09 10.90 23.00
N ALA A 622 0.78 10.78 22.91
CA ALA A 622 0.06 10.95 21.65
C ALA A 622 0.20 12.39 21.12
N ARG A 623 0.10 13.40 22.02
CA ARG A 623 0.27 14.81 21.67
C ARG A 623 1.69 15.11 21.18
N ALA A 624 2.70 14.60 21.88
CA ALA A 624 4.10 14.80 21.53
C ALA A 624 4.42 14.20 20.15
N LYS A 625 3.96 12.98 19.89
CA LYS A 625 4.11 12.33 18.56
C LYS A 625 3.42 13.11 17.45
N ALA A 626 2.20 13.63 17.69
CA ALA A 626 1.51 14.43 16.69
C ALA A 626 2.30 15.72 16.39
N ALA A 627 2.86 16.37 17.41
CA ALA A 627 3.71 17.56 17.24
C ALA A 627 4.99 17.23 16.45
N GLU A 628 5.66 16.12 16.73
CA GLU A 628 6.85 15.65 16.02
C GLU A 628 6.56 15.39 14.54
N ARG A 629 5.39 14.83 14.22
CA ARG A 629 4.91 14.63 12.84
C ARG A 629 4.51 15.92 12.14
N GLY A 630 4.42 17.03 12.87
CA GLY A 630 4.16 18.38 12.34
C GLY A 630 2.78 18.96 12.65
N ALA A 631 2.04 18.36 13.59
CA ALA A 631 0.82 19.00 14.09
C ALA A 631 1.17 20.29 14.81
N SER A 632 0.43 21.35 14.57
CA SER A 632 0.61 22.63 15.21
C SER A 632 -0.72 23.25 15.64
N GLY A 633 -0.64 24.16 16.60
CA GLY A 633 -1.80 24.81 17.20
C GLY A 633 -2.53 23.87 18.17
N GLU A 634 -3.86 23.87 18.14
CA GLU A 634 -4.66 23.00 18.98
C GLU A 634 -4.62 21.55 18.47
N ILE A 635 -4.12 20.66 19.31
CA ILE A 635 -4.10 19.21 19.06
C ILE A 635 -5.19 18.59 19.94
N ALA A 636 -6.26 18.13 19.30
CA ALA A 636 -7.35 17.45 19.98
C ALA A 636 -6.90 16.03 20.40
N VAL A 637 -7.00 15.72 21.70
CA VAL A 637 -6.62 14.40 22.21
C VAL A 637 -7.82 13.73 22.84
N THR A 638 -8.18 12.57 22.32
CA THR A 638 -9.18 11.65 22.90
C THR A 638 -8.46 10.48 23.55
N CYS A 639 -9.02 9.88 24.59
CA CYS A 639 -8.49 8.68 25.22
C CYS A 639 -9.62 7.70 25.54
N GLU A 640 -9.43 6.44 25.20
CA GLU A 640 -10.37 5.35 25.46
C GLU A 640 -9.73 4.40 26.48
N LYS A 641 -10.52 4.02 27.51
CA LYS A 641 -10.13 3.03 28.51
C LYS A 641 -10.71 1.67 28.14
N LYS A 642 -9.84 0.66 28.00
CA LYS A 642 -10.23 -0.75 27.76
C LYS A 642 -9.76 -1.63 28.91
N ARG A 643 -10.69 -2.20 29.68
CA ARG A 643 -10.37 -3.13 30.76
C ARG A 643 -10.50 -4.56 30.27
N HIS A 644 -9.42 -5.31 30.37
CA HIS A 644 -9.36 -6.73 30.06
C HIS A 644 -9.41 -7.52 31.36
N ALA A 645 -10.41 -8.37 31.50
CA ALA A 645 -10.59 -9.25 32.65
C ALA A 645 -10.78 -10.68 32.15
N ALA A 646 -10.22 -11.65 32.87
CA ALA A 646 -10.44 -13.07 32.61
C ALA A 646 -11.40 -13.63 33.68
N ALA A 647 -12.44 -14.34 33.26
CA ALA A 647 -13.30 -15.07 34.17
C ALA A 647 -12.57 -16.37 34.58
N ILE A 648 -12.38 -16.56 35.88
CA ILE A 648 -11.89 -17.82 36.44
C ILE A 648 -13.09 -18.46 37.14
N GLY A 649 -13.62 -19.58 36.63
CA GLY A 649 -14.70 -20.32 37.26
C GLY A 649 -14.75 -21.76 36.77
N TYR A 650 -14.64 -22.69 37.67
CA TYR A 650 -15.03 -24.07 37.51
C TYR A 650 -16.32 -24.27 38.33
N GLY A 651 -17.50 -24.28 37.68
CA GLY A 651 -18.74 -24.67 38.28
C GLY A 651 -19.85 -23.59 38.32
N GLU A 652 -21.07 -24.02 38.59
CA GLU A 652 -22.31 -23.25 38.50
C GLU A 652 -22.51 -22.16 39.60
N GLU A 653 -21.56 -21.96 40.52
CA GLU A 653 -21.65 -20.96 41.58
C GLU A 653 -20.48 -19.99 41.55
N GLY A 654 -20.66 -18.87 40.84
CA GLY A 654 -19.82 -17.68 40.97
C GLY A 654 -18.55 -17.67 40.12
N SER A 655 -18.56 -17.00 38.95
CA SER A 655 -17.35 -16.64 38.26
C SER A 655 -16.65 -15.47 38.98
N GLU A 656 -15.47 -15.69 39.55
CA GLU A 656 -14.57 -14.60 39.93
C GLU A 656 -13.90 -14.00 38.68
N THR A 657 -13.98 -12.68 38.55
CA THR A 657 -13.36 -11.95 37.46
C THR A 657 -11.97 -11.53 37.90
N LEU A 658 -10.91 -12.15 37.32
CA LEU A 658 -9.56 -11.71 37.56
C LEU A 658 -9.22 -10.52 36.65
N PHE A 659 -8.79 -9.42 37.22
CA PHE A 659 -8.21 -8.31 36.48
C PHE A 659 -6.92 -8.76 35.77
N VAL A 660 -6.85 -8.57 34.46
CA VAL A 660 -5.67 -8.91 33.66
C VAL A 660 -4.87 -7.65 33.36
N ARG A 661 -5.53 -6.64 32.77
CA ARG A 661 -4.89 -5.36 32.42
C ARG A 661 -5.95 -4.30 32.08
N THR A 662 -5.57 -3.04 32.24
CA THR A 662 -6.30 -1.89 31.67
C THR A 662 -5.40 -1.21 30.64
N VAL A 663 -5.93 -0.92 29.44
CA VAL A 663 -5.22 -0.18 28.39
C VAL A 663 -5.88 1.17 28.19
N TYR A 664 -5.09 2.22 28.24
CA TYR A 664 -5.46 3.59 27.89
C TYR A 664 -4.92 3.90 26.51
N ALA A 665 -5.81 3.96 25.51
CA ALA A 665 -5.47 4.25 24.11
C ALA A 665 -5.82 5.70 23.78
N ALA A 666 -4.83 6.56 23.64
CA ALA A 666 -4.99 7.96 23.29
C ALA A 666 -4.74 8.20 21.80
N ASN A 667 -5.57 9.06 21.22
CA ASN A 667 -5.50 9.49 19.83
C ASN A 667 -5.39 11.01 19.79
N ALA A 668 -4.37 11.53 19.14
CA ALA A 668 -4.12 12.94 18.93
C ALA A 668 -4.33 13.30 17.46
N VAL A 669 -5.15 14.30 17.19
CA VAL A 669 -5.42 14.82 15.84
C VAL A 669 -5.11 16.30 15.81
N GLY A 670 -4.34 16.73 14.82
CA GLY A 670 -3.98 18.13 14.62
C GLY A 670 -3.92 18.49 13.14
N SER A 671 -3.95 19.77 12.84
CA SER A 671 -3.68 20.26 11.49
C SER A 671 -2.20 20.53 11.29
N VAL A 672 -1.71 20.38 10.06
CA VAL A 672 -0.38 20.86 9.70
C VAL A 672 -0.39 22.38 9.82
N GLY A 673 0.62 22.96 10.49
CA GLY A 673 0.67 24.38 10.87
C GLY A 673 0.62 25.41 9.75
N TYR A 674 0.64 24.97 8.54
CA TYR A 674 0.71 25.80 7.35
C TYR A 674 -0.67 26.21 6.78
N VAL A 675 -1.73 25.54 7.21
CA VAL A 675 -3.09 25.75 6.71
C VAL A 675 -3.93 26.70 7.59
N ARG A 676 -3.35 27.18 8.71
CA ARG A 676 -4.04 28.13 9.61
C ARG A 676 -3.92 29.58 9.20
#